data_83ac68f4d2a225006d027dcad0f09676
#
_entry.id   83ac68f4d2a225006d027dcad0f09676
#
_cell.length_a   1.000
_cell.length_b   1.000
_cell.length_c   1.000
_cell.angle_alpha   90.00
_cell.angle_beta   90.00
_cell.angle_gamma   90.00
#
_symmetry.space_group_name_H-M   'P 1'
#
loop_
_entity.id
_entity.type
_entity.pdbx_description
1 polymer ?
#
loop_
_entity_poly.entity_id
_entity_poly.type
_entity_poly.pdbx_seq_one_letter_code
_entity_poly.pdbx_strand_id
1 'polypeptide(L)'
;MSEDLQSPDSAENKNYGADSIQVLEGLEAVRKRPAMYIGDVGSKGLHHLVYEVVDNSIDEALAGYCSHIEVIIHEDNSISVQDNGRGIPTAMHSKEKKSALEVVMTVLHAGGKFDKNTYKVSGGLHGVGVSCVNALSTKLLVTVQREGKIFEQEYCIGAPQYAVRETGLSDKTGTHVHFWPDATIFQETVYKKEILEGRLRELSYLNKRINITLTDLRELGEDGAPYTNNFYSEGGIIEFVQMLDKNANRTPIISEPLYVEGLDEASNVMVEVALTYNDDFKENIFSYVNNINTIEGGTHVTGFRTALTRVFKSYGDKEGLFERAKVTVEGDDFREGLSAIISVKVPEPQFEGQTKTKLGNSEVSGVVQTTVSRVLEAYLEENPKEAKYVISKIILAAQARVAAKKARDMVQRKTVLSGGGLPGKLADCSERDPERCELYLVEGDSAGGTAKQGRDRSYQAILPLRGKILNVEKAMEHKIYENEEIRNMYTALGVTVGTPEDPKALNIVKLRYHKLIIMTDADVDGSHIATLILTFIFRYMKELVQNGYVYIAQPPLYLVKKGKDQEYAYSEEQRKDLVVKLGGGNDSSVTIQRYKGLGEMNADQLWETTMDPSRRTLKQVTIDSAAEADRIFSMLMGDEVAPRREFIESHAKYAKIDA
;
A
#
# COMPACT_ATOMS: atom_id res chain seq x y z
N MET A 1 32.39 62.69 15.69
CA MET A 1 32.94 61.39 15.19
C MET A 1 31.83 60.40 15.20
N SER A 2 31.24 60.22 14.08
CA SER A 2 30.13 59.26 13.80
C SER A 2 30.75 58.02 13.20
N GLU A 3 30.69 56.91 13.90
CA GLU A 3 31.07 55.59 13.37
C GLU A 3 29.89 55.00 12.62
N ASP A 4 30.12 54.80 11.33
CA ASP A 4 29.23 54.08 10.41
C ASP A 4 29.18 52.59 10.79
N LEU A 5 28.02 52.11 11.20
CA LEU A 5 27.69 50.70 11.27
C LEU A 5 27.28 50.23 9.84
N GLN A 6 28.20 49.56 9.16
CA GLN A 6 27.88 48.81 7.94
C GLN A 6 26.98 47.64 8.27
N SER A 7 25.80 47.60 7.65
CA SER A 7 24.89 46.49 7.63
C SER A 7 25.44 45.33 6.73
N PRO A 8 25.28 44.07 7.12
CA PRO A 8 25.73 42.95 6.29
C PRO A 8 24.89 42.80 5.03
N ASP A 9 25.58 42.41 4.00
CA ASP A 9 25.16 42.25 2.61
C ASP A 9 23.77 41.65 2.41
N SER A 10 23.05 42.30 1.50
CA SER A 10 21.80 41.88 0.90
C SER A 10 21.97 40.54 0.16
N ALA A 11 21.35 39.49 0.68
CA ALA A 11 21.07 38.30 -0.10
C ALA A 11 20.39 38.72 -1.41
N GLU A 12 20.95 38.33 -2.53
CA GLU A 12 20.39 38.52 -3.86
C GLU A 12 18.93 38.04 -3.90
N ASN A 13 18.02 38.98 -3.94
CA ASN A 13 16.62 38.74 -4.19
C ASN A 13 16.52 38.22 -5.65
N LYS A 14 16.55 36.90 -5.84
CA LYS A 14 16.24 36.29 -7.14
C LYS A 14 14.83 36.70 -7.51
N ASN A 15 14.71 37.73 -8.34
CA ASN A 15 13.44 38.24 -8.83
C ASN A 15 12.65 37.07 -9.44
N TYR A 16 11.51 36.72 -8.84
CA TYR A 16 10.52 35.82 -9.43
C TYR A 16 9.85 36.56 -10.60
N GLY A 17 10.43 36.42 -11.79
CA GLY A 17 9.95 37.03 -13.03
C GLY A 17 9.47 35.95 -14.01
N ALA A 18 8.97 36.41 -15.17
CA ALA A 18 8.48 35.50 -16.23
C ALA A 18 9.54 34.45 -16.65
N ASP A 19 10.81 34.85 -16.68
CA ASP A 19 11.93 33.97 -17.04
C ASP A 19 12.25 32.89 -16.00
N SER A 20 11.70 33.01 -14.78
CA SER A 20 11.83 31.96 -13.74
C SER A 20 10.80 30.83 -13.90
N ILE A 21 9.79 31.00 -14.78
CA ILE A 21 8.79 29.98 -15.10
C ILE A 21 9.39 29.05 -16.13
N GLN A 22 9.74 27.83 -15.69
CA GLN A 22 10.25 26.77 -16.57
C GLN A 22 9.08 25.94 -17.10
N VAL A 23 8.97 25.83 -18.41
CA VAL A 23 8.05 24.90 -19.08
C VAL A 23 8.84 23.62 -19.35
N LEU A 24 8.39 22.52 -18.77
CA LEU A 24 8.97 21.19 -19.00
C LEU A 24 8.13 20.48 -20.06
N GLU A 25 8.75 20.01 -21.11
CA GLU A 25 8.08 19.29 -22.18
C GLU A 25 8.42 17.79 -22.19
N GLY A 26 7.43 16.96 -22.52
CA GLY A 26 7.60 15.54 -22.77
C GLY A 26 8.20 14.77 -21.57
N LEU A 27 9.13 13.88 -21.87
CA LEU A 27 9.73 12.96 -20.88
C LEU A 27 10.68 13.64 -19.89
N GLU A 28 11.15 14.85 -20.17
CA GLU A 28 11.98 15.62 -19.23
C GLU A 28 11.17 15.99 -17.96
N ALA A 29 9.87 16.29 -18.12
CA ALA A 29 8.98 16.54 -16.98
C ALA A 29 8.90 15.34 -16.04
N VAL A 30 8.85 14.13 -16.59
CA VAL A 30 8.82 12.87 -15.82
C VAL A 30 10.12 12.70 -15.01
N ARG A 31 11.27 12.90 -15.64
CA ARG A 31 12.57 12.77 -14.97
C ARG A 31 12.78 13.82 -13.87
N LYS A 32 12.30 15.04 -14.07
CA LYS A 32 12.45 16.13 -13.09
C LYS A 32 11.52 15.99 -11.89
N ARG A 33 10.35 15.37 -12.08
CA ARG A 33 9.32 15.14 -11.05
C ARG A 33 8.77 13.71 -11.09
N PRO A 34 9.61 12.68 -10.93
CA PRO A 34 9.17 11.28 -11.11
C PRO A 34 8.04 10.90 -10.14
N ALA A 35 8.07 11.38 -8.90
CA ALA A 35 7.04 11.09 -7.91
C ALA A 35 5.62 11.55 -8.32
N MET A 36 5.47 12.53 -9.21
CA MET A 36 4.16 12.92 -9.76
C MET A 36 3.55 11.83 -10.64
N TYR A 37 4.36 10.97 -11.26
CA TYR A 37 3.92 9.96 -12.22
C TYR A 37 3.90 8.55 -11.62
N ILE A 38 4.87 8.22 -10.78
CA ILE A 38 5.03 6.88 -10.18
C ILE A 38 4.84 6.86 -8.66
N GLY A 39 4.48 8.01 -8.06
CA GLY A 39 4.14 8.16 -6.64
C GLY A 39 5.34 8.26 -5.70
N ASP A 40 6.45 7.57 -5.98
CA ASP A 40 7.64 7.50 -5.13
C ASP A 40 8.89 7.20 -5.96
N VAL A 41 10.08 7.45 -5.43
CA VAL A 41 11.38 7.11 -6.03
C VAL A 41 12.15 6.05 -5.22
N GLY A 42 11.55 5.51 -4.18
CA GLY A 42 12.05 4.38 -3.41
C GLY A 42 11.61 3.03 -4.00
N SER A 43 11.60 2.00 -3.16
CA SER A 43 11.24 0.63 -3.56
C SER A 43 9.86 0.54 -4.23
N LYS A 44 8.86 1.30 -3.74
CA LYS A 44 7.50 1.32 -4.31
C LYS A 44 7.49 1.83 -5.76
N GLY A 45 8.10 2.99 -6.00
CA GLY A 45 8.17 3.57 -7.36
C GLY A 45 8.97 2.70 -8.31
N LEU A 46 10.03 2.03 -7.83
CA LEU A 46 10.79 1.07 -8.61
C LEU A 46 9.91 -0.09 -9.12
N HIS A 47 9.15 -0.74 -8.22
CA HIS A 47 8.25 -1.84 -8.58
C HIS A 47 7.07 -1.37 -9.43
N HIS A 48 6.64 -0.11 -9.28
CA HIS A 48 5.58 0.47 -10.10
C HIS A 48 5.94 0.50 -11.59
N LEU A 49 7.22 0.64 -11.96
CA LEU A 49 7.66 0.52 -13.36
C LEU A 49 7.26 -0.83 -13.97
N VAL A 50 7.42 -1.91 -13.21
CA VAL A 50 7.02 -3.26 -13.65
C VAL A 50 5.50 -3.33 -13.80
N TYR A 51 4.75 -2.77 -12.85
CA TYR A 51 3.29 -2.76 -12.90
C TYR A 51 2.76 -2.05 -14.13
N GLU A 52 3.35 -0.91 -14.52
CA GLU A 52 2.93 -0.18 -15.72
C GLU A 52 3.12 -0.99 -17.01
N VAL A 53 4.15 -1.83 -17.10
CA VAL A 53 4.36 -2.70 -18.25
C VAL A 53 3.44 -3.91 -18.22
N VAL A 54 3.30 -4.56 -17.06
CA VAL A 54 2.41 -5.72 -16.87
C VAL A 54 0.95 -5.33 -17.09
N ASP A 55 0.52 -4.16 -16.58
CA ASP A 55 -0.86 -3.67 -16.76
C ASP A 55 -1.20 -3.44 -18.25
N ASN A 56 -0.22 -3.11 -19.09
CA ASN A 56 -0.43 -3.04 -20.55
C ASN A 56 -0.72 -4.42 -21.14
N SER A 57 -0.01 -5.46 -20.70
CA SER A 57 -0.24 -6.85 -21.11
C SER A 57 -1.60 -7.37 -20.59
N ILE A 58 -1.99 -6.98 -19.38
CA ILE A 58 -3.31 -7.26 -18.80
C ILE A 58 -4.43 -6.56 -19.59
N ASP A 59 -4.22 -5.33 -20.07
CA ASP A 59 -5.20 -4.66 -20.92
C ASP A 59 -5.40 -5.37 -22.27
N GLU A 60 -4.35 -5.97 -22.86
CA GLU A 60 -4.47 -6.87 -24.01
C GLU A 60 -5.27 -8.14 -23.67
N ALA A 61 -5.10 -8.66 -22.45
CA ALA A 61 -5.87 -9.81 -21.99
C ALA A 61 -7.34 -9.46 -21.74
N LEU A 62 -7.64 -8.30 -21.16
CA LEU A 62 -9.03 -7.79 -21.02
C LEU A 62 -9.70 -7.58 -22.38
N ALA A 63 -8.92 -7.21 -23.39
CA ALA A 63 -9.40 -7.11 -24.78
C ALA A 63 -9.54 -8.50 -25.46
N GLY A 64 -9.15 -9.59 -24.81
CA GLY A 64 -9.27 -10.98 -25.31
C GLY A 64 -8.14 -11.45 -26.22
N TYR A 65 -7.01 -10.75 -26.25
CA TYR A 65 -5.89 -11.04 -27.17
C TYR A 65 -4.65 -11.61 -26.49
N CYS A 66 -4.54 -11.56 -25.16
CA CYS A 66 -3.40 -12.09 -24.42
C CYS A 66 -3.85 -13.18 -23.44
N SER A 67 -3.09 -14.28 -23.38
CA SER A 67 -3.32 -15.41 -22.47
C SER A 67 -2.08 -15.79 -21.65
N HIS A 68 -0.91 -15.24 -21.99
CA HIS A 68 0.34 -15.54 -21.32
C HIS A 68 1.20 -14.28 -21.18
N ILE A 69 1.68 -14.06 -19.96
CA ILE A 69 2.57 -12.94 -19.60
C ILE A 69 3.76 -13.54 -18.86
N GLU A 70 4.97 -13.20 -19.29
CA GLU A 70 6.21 -13.61 -18.66
C GLU A 70 6.95 -12.39 -18.11
N VAL A 71 7.34 -12.44 -16.84
CA VAL A 71 8.12 -11.40 -16.15
C VAL A 71 9.43 -12.02 -15.72
N ILE A 72 10.55 -11.42 -16.07
CA ILE A 72 11.89 -11.93 -15.71
C ILE A 72 12.66 -10.83 -14.97
N ILE A 73 13.18 -11.17 -13.79
CA ILE A 73 14.19 -10.39 -13.08
C ILE A 73 15.54 -10.92 -13.49
N HIS A 74 16.33 -10.09 -14.15
CA HIS A 74 17.66 -10.47 -14.64
C HIS A 74 18.74 -10.34 -13.56
N GLU A 75 19.89 -10.97 -13.76
CA GLU A 75 21.04 -10.94 -12.83
C GLU A 75 21.53 -9.52 -12.55
N ASP A 76 21.43 -8.62 -13.52
CA ASP A 76 21.80 -7.20 -13.42
C ASP A 76 20.70 -6.30 -12.84
N ASN A 77 19.64 -6.88 -12.27
CA ASN A 77 18.46 -6.20 -11.79
C ASN A 77 17.69 -5.40 -12.87
N SER A 78 17.82 -5.74 -14.13
CA SER A 78 16.88 -5.30 -15.15
C SER A 78 15.64 -6.18 -15.17
N ILE A 79 14.55 -5.68 -15.76
CA ILE A 79 13.30 -6.42 -15.88
C ILE A 79 12.92 -6.56 -17.34
N SER A 80 12.49 -7.76 -17.73
CA SER A 80 11.77 -7.93 -18.97
C SER A 80 10.35 -8.44 -18.72
N VAL A 81 9.41 -7.93 -19.52
CA VAL A 81 8.01 -8.35 -19.55
C VAL A 81 7.67 -8.69 -20.99
N GLN A 82 7.16 -9.89 -21.20
CA GLN A 82 6.70 -10.37 -22.51
C GLN A 82 5.26 -10.82 -22.44
N ASP A 83 4.47 -10.42 -23.42
CA ASP A 83 3.10 -10.93 -23.62
C ASP A 83 2.96 -11.60 -24.99
N ASN A 84 1.86 -12.34 -25.15
CA ASN A 84 1.44 -12.92 -26.42
C ASN A 84 0.21 -12.21 -27.03
N GLY A 85 0.06 -10.91 -26.75
CA GLY A 85 -1.01 -10.06 -27.27
C GLY A 85 -0.85 -9.72 -28.76
N ARG A 86 -1.56 -8.70 -29.23
CA ARG A 86 -1.51 -8.27 -30.65
C ARG A 86 -0.19 -7.62 -31.07
N GLY A 87 0.62 -7.19 -30.11
CA GLY A 87 1.80 -6.35 -30.33
C GLY A 87 1.44 -4.88 -30.59
N ILE A 88 2.25 -3.95 -30.10
CA ILE A 88 2.07 -2.51 -30.31
C ILE A 88 2.16 -2.20 -31.83
N PRO A 89 1.26 -1.35 -32.40
CA PRO A 89 1.37 -0.96 -33.80
C PRO A 89 2.70 -0.29 -34.12
N THR A 90 3.32 -0.66 -35.25
CA THR A 90 4.63 -0.13 -35.70
C THR A 90 4.54 0.76 -36.92
N ALA A 91 3.36 0.88 -37.55
CA ALA A 91 3.13 1.75 -38.70
C ALA A 91 3.32 3.23 -38.33
N MET A 92 3.58 4.04 -39.36
CA MET A 92 3.76 5.52 -39.20
C MET A 92 2.48 6.19 -38.72
N HIS A 93 2.56 6.92 -37.63
CA HIS A 93 1.45 7.72 -37.11
C HIS A 93 1.26 8.98 -37.98
N SER A 94 0.04 9.21 -38.48
CA SER A 94 -0.25 10.22 -39.49
C SER A 94 0.09 11.67 -39.05
N LYS A 95 -0.13 11.99 -37.77
CA LYS A 95 0.11 13.34 -37.20
C LYS A 95 1.56 13.50 -36.74
N GLU A 96 2.06 12.55 -35.97
CA GLU A 96 3.37 12.67 -35.30
C GLU A 96 4.57 12.41 -36.24
N LYS A 97 4.33 11.82 -37.42
CA LYS A 97 5.38 11.46 -38.39
C LYS A 97 6.48 10.54 -37.83
N LYS A 98 6.12 9.77 -36.81
CA LYS A 98 6.92 8.75 -36.13
C LYS A 98 6.16 7.43 -36.16
N SER A 99 6.82 6.30 -35.91
CA SER A 99 6.10 5.04 -35.75
C SER A 99 5.15 5.11 -34.54
N ALA A 100 4.02 4.39 -34.60
CA ALA A 100 3.10 4.36 -33.46
C ALA A 100 3.79 3.80 -32.20
N LEU A 101 4.72 2.86 -32.34
CA LEU A 101 5.56 2.36 -31.24
C LEU A 101 6.35 3.51 -30.60
N GLU A 102 7.08 4.31 -31.41
CA GLU A 102 7.85 5.44 -30.91
C GLU A 102 6.94 6.49 -30.23
N VAL A 103 5.76 6.74 -30.78
CA VAL A 103 4.79 7.67 -30.16
C VAL A 103 4.37 7.20 -28.79
N VAL A 104 3.98 5.92 -28.63
CA VAL A 104 3.59 5.34 -27.33
C VAL A 104 4.73 5.39 -26.33
N MET A 105 5.97 5.21 -26.76
CA MET A 105 7.14 5.17 -25.87
C MET A 105 7.68 6.56 -25.52
N THR A 106 7.40 7.60 -26.29
CA THR A 106 8.05 8.92 -26.12
C THR A 106 7.10 10.09 -25.90
N VAL A 107 5.82 9.93 -26.21
CA VAL A 107 4.83 11.00 -26.08
C VAL A 107 3.91 10.73 -24.91
N LEU A 108 3.82 11.67 -23.97
CA LEU A 108 2.86 11.60 -22.87
C LEU A 108 1.44 11.79 -23.40
N HIS A 109 0.48 11.12 -22.77
CA HIS A 109 -0.94 11.16 -23.17
C HIS A 109 -1.19 10.64 -24.60
N ALA A 110 -0.39 9.67 -25.03
CA ALA A 110 -0.55 8.98 -26.30
C ALA A 110 -0.83 7.48 -26.06
N GLY A 111 -1.73 6.90 -26.83
CA GLY A 111 -2.01 5.45 -26.77
C GLY A 111 -3.35 5.05 -27.36
N GLY A 112 -3.48 3.79 -27.74
CA GLY A 112 -4.70 3.22 -28.33
C GLY A 112 -5.87 3.10 -27.34
N LYS A 113 -5.62 3.29 -26.03
CA LYS A 113 -6.63 3.18 -24.97
C LYS A 113 -7.60 4.37 -24.92
N PHE A 114 -7.31 5.45 -25.64
CA PHE A 114 -8.26 6.55 -25.87
C PHE A 114 -9.33 6.25 -26.92
N ASP A 115 -9.16 5.17 -27.71
CA ASP A 115 -10.17 4.71 -28.68
C ASP A 115 -11.01 3.58 -28.07
N LYS A 116 -12.28 3.87 -27.79
CA LYS A 116 -13.26 2.93 -27.22
C LYS A 116 -13.54 1.70 -28.09
N ASN A 117 -13.28 1.80 -29.40
CA ASN A 117 -13.43 0.66 -30.31
C ASN A 117 -12.28 -0.34 -30.15
N THR A 118 -11.11 0.13 -29.74
CA THR A 118 -9.91 -0.69 -29.56
C THR A 118 -9.88 -1.34 -28.18
N TYR A 119 -10.24 -0.59 -27.13
CA TYR A 119 -10.31 -1.07 -25.76
C TYR A 119 -11.61 -0.61 -25.09
N LYS A 120 -12.54 -1.53 -24.86
CA LYS A 120 -13.79 -1.23 -24.15
C LYS A 120 -13.57 -0.93 -22.68
N VAL A 121 -12.58 -1.58 -22.07
CA VAL A 121 -12.17 -1.42 -20.68
C VAL A 121 -10.64 -1.47 -20.63
N SER A 122 -10.02 -0.59 -19.86
CA SER A 122 -8.57 -0.62 -19.61
C SER A 122 -8.25 -0.09 -18.23
N GLY A 123 -7.17 -0.59 -17.63
CA GLY A 123 -6.58 -0.04 -16.41
C GLY A 123 -5.75 1.21 -16.66
N GLY A 124 -5.10 1.26 -17.83
CA GLY A 124 -4.31 2.41 -18.27
C GLY A 124 -5.19 3.54 -18.83
N LEU A 125 -5.38 4.60 -18.05
CA LEU A 125 -6.30 5.71 -18.40
C LEU A 125 -5.61 6.93 -18.98
N HIS A 126 -4.36 7.18 -18.61
CA HIS A 126 -3.69 8.47 -18.88
C HIS A 126 -2.73 8.43 -20.06
N GLY A 127 -2.42 7.24 -20.62
CA GLY A 127 -1.47 7.10 -21.73
C GLY A 127 -0.05 7.57 -21.40
N VAL A 128 0.38 7.37 -20.13
CA VAL A 128 1.70 7.82 -19.66
C VAL A 128 2.56 6.68 -19.11
N GLY A 129 2.00 5.51 -18.79
CA GLY A 129 2.69 4.46 -18.05
C GLY A 129 4.01 4.01 -18.67
N VAL A 130 3.98 3.44 -19.87
CA VAL A 130 5.20 2.92 -20.51
C VAL A 130 6.17 4.04 -20.91
N SER A 131 5.69 5.23 -21.23
CA SER A 131 6.55 6.38 -21.52
C SER A 131 7.26 6.88 -20.24
N CYS A 132 6.63 6.74 -19.06
CA CYS A 132 7.29 6.97 -17.78
C CYS A 132 8.37 5.90 -17.50
N VAL A 133 8.10 4.62 -17.77
CA VAL A 133 9.13 3.57 -17.66
C VAL A 133 10.33 3.88 -18.53
N ASN A 134 10.09 4.29 -19.78
CA ASN A 134 11.14 4.70 -20.70
C ASN A 134 11.95 5.91 -20.19
N ALA A 135 11.27 6.94 -19.69
CA ALA A 135 11.92 8.13 -19.16
C ALA A 135 12.78 7.86 -17.92
N LEU A 136 12.37 6.90 -17.08
CA LEU A 136 13.00 6.57 -15.80
C LEU A 136 13.98 5.37 -15.88
N SER A 137 14.30 4.94 -17.10
CA SER A 137 15.26 3.89 -17.39
C SER A 137 16.52 4.45 -18.07
N THR A 138 17.70 3.92 -17.71
CA THR A 138 18.94 4.24 -18.42
C THR A 138 18.92 3.67 -19.83
N LYS A 139 18.32 2.49 -19.99
CA LYS A 139 18.13 1.79 -21.26
C LYS A 139 16.76 1.11 -21.26
N LEU A 140 16.11 1.09 -22.42
CA LEU A 140 14.89 0.33 -22.64
C LEU A 140 14.92 -0.22 -24.07
N LEU A 141 14.62 -1.53 -24.19
CA LEU A 141 14.51 -2.23 -25.47
C LEU A 141 13.10 -2.76 -25.65
N VAL A 142 12.46 -2.43 -26.76
CA VAL A 142 11.15 -2.98 -27.13
C VAL A 142 11.29 -3.83 -28.35
N THR A 143 10.78 -5.05 -28.27
CA THR A 143 10.62 -5.95 -29.42
C THR A 143 9.14 -6.23 -29.60
N VAL A 144 8.63 -6.02 -30.80
CA VAL A 144 7.23 -6.27 -31.16
C VAL A 144 7.16 -7.32 -32.26
N GLN A 145 6.36 -8.35 -32.02
CA GLN A 145 6.03 -9.38 -32.99
C GLN A 145 4.61 -9.11 -33.52
N ARG A 146 4.52 -8.70 -34.79
CA ARG A 146 3.25 -8.32 -35.40
C ARG A 146 3.29 -8.47 -36.91
N GLU A 147 2.19 -8.88 -37.51
CA GLU A 147 2.02 -8.94 -38.97
C GLU A 147 3.09 -9.80 -39.66
N GLY A 148 3.50 -10.90 -38.99
CA GLY A 148 4.50 -11.83 -39.54
C GLY A 148 5.94 -11.37 -39.38
N LYS A 149 6.20 -10.26 -38.69
CA LYS A 149 7.50 -9.60 -38.58
C LYS A 149 7.88 -9.35 -37.12
N ILE A 150 9.18 -9.18 -36.91
CA ILE A 150 9.77 -8.74 -35.64
C ILE A 150 10.29 -7.32 -35.85
N PHE A 151 9.83 -6.40 -35.01
CA PHE A 151 10.28 -5.01 -34.97
C PHE A 151 11.00 -4.73 -33.65
N GLU A 152 11.99 -3.88 -33.70
CA GLU A 152 12.80 -3.51 -32.54
C GLU A 152 13.07 -2.01 -32.51
N GLN A 153 13.07 -1.45 -31.31
CA GLN A 153 13.56 -0.09 -31.06
C GLN A 153 14.16 0.00 -29.66
N GLU A 154 15.34 0.64 -29.57
CA GLU A 154 16.07 0.88 -28.33
C GLU A 154 15.98 2.36 -27.94
N TYR A 155 15.91 2.60 -26.64
CA TYR A 155 15.86 3.92 -26.04
C TYR A 155 16.94 4.05 -24.97
N CYS A 156 17.53 5.24 -24.86
CA CYS A 156 18.43 5.62 -23.80
C CYS A 156 17.87 6.88 -23.11
N ILE A 157 17.58 6.76 -21.83
CA ILE A 157 17.00 7.87 -21.03
C ILE A 157 15.78 8.52 -21.75
N GLY A 158 14.88 7.69 -22.27
CA GLY A 158 13.68 8.13 -22.99
C GLY A 158 13.90 8.47 -24.47
N ALA A 159 15.12 8.67 -24.93
CA ALA A 159 15.42 9.06 -26.30
C ALA A 159 15.64 7.82 -27.20
N PRO A 160 14.97 7.72 -28.37
CA PRO A 160 15.17 6.63 -29.31
C PRO A 160 16.59 6.67 -29.88
N GLN A 161 17.28 5.53 -29.94
CA GLN A 161 18.62 5.43 -30.48
C GLN A 161 18.64 5.25 -32.00
N TYR A 162 17.56 4.68 -32.51
CA TYR A 162 17.32 4.50 -33.95
C TYR A 162 15.82 4.42 -34.22
N ALA A 163 15.40 4.63 -35.44
CA ALA A 163 14.01 4.42 -35.83
C ALA A 163 13.61 2.93 -35.72
N VAL A 164 12.33 2.64 -35.53
CA VAL A 164 11.83 1.25 -35.53
C VAL A 164 12.37 0.51 -36.75
N ARG A 165 13.00 -0.63 -36.52
CA ARG A 165 13.61 -1.46 -37.56
C ARG A 165 13.01 -2.88 -37.54
N GLU A 166 12.83 -3.46 -38.70
CA GLU A 166 12.52 -4.86 -38.88
C GLU A 166 13.79 -5.69 -38.66
N THR A 167 13.73 -6.67 -37.75
CA THR A 167 14.89 -7.52 -37.37
C THR A 167 14.71 -8.98 -37.78
N GLY A 168 13.50 -9.39 -38.15
CA GLY A 168 13.22 -10.78 -38.53
C GLY A 168 11.77 -11.07 -38.83
N LEU A 169 11.48 -12.34 -39.03
CA LEU A 169 10.11 -12.85 -39.24
C LEU A 169 9.66 -13.64 -37.98
N SER A 170 8.39 -13.59 -37.68
CA SER A 170 7.76 -14.37 -36.60
C SER A 170 6.36 -14.78 -36.98
N ASP A 171 5.98 -15.98 -36.63
CA ASP A 171 4.61 -16.49 -36.69
C ASP A 171 3.80 -16.21 -35.43
N LYS A 172 4.47 -15.62 -34.42
CA LYS A 172 3.85 -15.21 -33.16
C LYS A 172 3.51 -13.72 -33.15
N THR A 173 2.66 -13.34 -32.22
CA THR A 173 2.36 -11.94 -31.91
C THR A 173 2.69 -11.64 -30.44
N GLY A 174 2.95 -10.39 -30.11
CA GLY A 174 3.19 -9.95 -28.73
C GLY A 174 4.13 -8.77 -28.63
N THR A 175 4.30 -8.31 -27.40
CA THR A 175 5.23 -7.23 -27.06
C THR A 175 6.20 -7.74 -25.99
N HIS A 176 7.48 -7.47 -26.17
CA HIS A 176 8.53 -7.68 -25.17
C HIS A 176 9.17 -6.34 -24.85
N VAL A 177 9.17 -5.97 -23.57
CA VAL A 177 9.78 -4.75 -23.04
C VAL A 177 10.85 -5.15 -22.05
N HIS A 178 12.09 -4.77 -22.28
CA HIS A 178 13.21 -4.97 -21.37
C HIS A 178 13.80 -3.62 -20.98
N PHE A 179 13.89 -3.31 -19.66
CA PHE A 179 14.31 -2.01 -19.18
C PHE A 179 15.22 -2.09 -17.95
N TRP A 180 16.10 -1.10 -17.83
CA TRP A 180 17.09 -0.92 -16.77
C TRP A 180 16.77 0.34 -15.99
N PRO A 181 16.36 0.26 -14.72
CA PRO A 181 16.01 1.43 -13.93
C PRO A 181 17.21 2.35 -13.72
N ASP A 182 16.97 3.66 -13.71
CA ASP A 182 18.01 4.68 -13.58
C ASP A 182 18.39 4.91 -12.10
N ALA A 183 19.58 4.46 -11.71
CA ALA A 183 20.12 4.63 -10.36
C ALA A 183 20.36 6.11 -9.96
N THR A 184 20.31 7.05 -10.90
CA THR A 184 20.37 8.49 -10.57
C THR A 184 19.03 9.05 -10.09
N ILE A 185 17.95 8.30 -10.30
CA ILE A 185 16.57 8.67 -9.91
C ILE A 185 16.11 7.84 -8.71
N PHE A 186 16.31 6.51 -8.78
CA PHE A 186 15.87 5.60 -7.73
C PHE A 186 16.90 5.47 -6.63
N GLN A 187 16.44 5.51 -5.38
CA GLN A 187 17.29 5.31 -4.20
C GLN A 187 17.78 3.85 -4.09
N GLU A 188 17.02 2.91 -4.62
CA GLU A 188 17.28 1.48 -4.68
C GLU A 188 16.88 0.99 -6.07
N THR A 189 17.71 0.15 -6.71
CA THR A 189 17.44 -0.46 -8.03
C THR A 189 17.32 -1.99 -7.95
N VAL A 190 17.25 -2.55 -6.75
CA VAL A 190 17.10 -3.99 -6.54
C VAL A 190 15.63 -4.35 -6.40
N TYR A 191 15.11 -5.12 -7.33
CA TYR A 191 13.74 -5.61 -7.26
C TYR A 191 13.57 -6.70 -6.21
N LYS A 192 12.46 -6.63 -5.46
CA LYS A 192 12.07 -7.64 -4.48
C LYS A 192 11.03 -8.57 -5.12
N LYS A 193 11.41 -9.81 -5.29
CA LYS A 193 10.58 -10.86 -5.89
C LYS A 193 9.21 -10.96 -5.24
N GLU A 194 9.16 -10.94 -3.91
CA GLU A 194 7.96 -11.10 -3.12
C GLU A 194 6.91 -9.99 -3.39
N ILE A 195 7.37 -8.77 -3.66
CA ILE A 195 6.49 -7.65 -4.02
C ILE A 195 5.85 -7.89 -5.38
N LEU A 196 6.63 -8.35 -6.36
CA LEU A 196 6.11 -8.68 -7.68
C LEU A 196 5.16 -9.86 -7.62
N GLU A 197 5.50 -10.93 -6.89
CA GLU A 197 4.64 -12.09 -6.70
C GLU A 197 3.27 -11.74 -6.13
N GLY A 198 3.23 -10.87 -5.12
CA GLY A 198 1.96 -10.41 -4.53
C GLY A 198 1.05 -9.80 -5.60
N ARG A 199 1.57 -8.89 -6.42
CA ARG A 199 0.81 -8.23 -7.48
C ARG A 199 0.43 -9.17 -8.62
N LEU A 200 1.34 -10.01 -9.09
CA LEU A 200 1.08 -10.95 -10.17
C LEU A 200 0.03 -12.00 -9.78
N ARG A 201 0.05 -12.44 -8.52
CA ARG A 201 -0.96 -13.34 -7.95
C ARG A 201 -2.34 -12.65 -7.93
N GLU A 202 -2.44 -11.40 -7.45
CA GLU A 202 -3.70 -10.65 -7.53
C GLU A 202 -4.24 -10.57 -8.97
N LEU A 203 -3.38 -10.22 -9.92
CA LEU A 203 -3.76 -10.09 -11.32
C LEU A 203 -4.25 -11.40 -11.92
N SER A 204 -3.67 -12.56 -11.54
CA SER A 204 -4.13 -13.88 -12.01
C SER A 204 -5.52 -14.22 -11.50
N TYR A 205 -5.88 -13.81 -10.27
CA TYR A 205 -7.24 -14.00 -9.74
C TYR A 205 -8.24 -13.01 -10.34
N LEU A 206 -7.86 -11.79 -10.61
CA LEU A 206 -8.73 -10.77 -11.20
C LEU A 206 -9.01 -11.03 -12.69
N ASN A 207 -8.16 -11.82 -13.34
CA ASN A 207 -8.25 -12.13 -14.77
C ASN A 207 -8.16 -13.64 -14.97
N LYS A 208 -9.33 -14.31 -14.95
CA LYS A 208 -9.43 -15.76 -15.10
C LYS A 208 -8.68 -16.26 -16.33
N ARG A 209 -7.98 -17.40 -16.20
CA ARG A 209 -7.31 -18.12 -17.30
C ARG A 209 -6.14 -17.39 -17.95
N ILE A 210 -5.64 -16.33 -17.35
CA ILE A 210 -4.36 -15.74 -17.74
C ILE A 210 -3.25 -16.49 -17.01
N ASN A 211 -2.24 -16.90 -17.75
CA ASN A 211 -1.02 -17.48 -17.19
C ASN A 211 0.03 -16.39 -17.04
N ILE A 212 0.47 -16.10 -15.80
CA ILE A 212 1.52 -15.13 -15.51
C ILE A 212 2.67 -15.87 -14.88
N THR A 213 3.85 -15.80 -15.49
CA THR A 213 5.07 -16.45 -14.98
C THR A 213 6.06 -15.40 -14.49
N LEU A 214 6.61 -15.58 -13.31
CA LEU A 214 7.73 -14.79 -12.78
C LEU A 214 8.97 -15.68 -12.68
N THR A 215 10.05 -15.28 -13.34
CA THR A 215 11.35 -15.92 -13.23
C THR A 215 12.36 -14.96 -12.61
N ASP A 216 13.09 -15.39 -11.58
CA ASP A 216 14.18 -14.62 -10.99
C ASP A 216 15.51 -15.33 -11.30
N LEU A 217 16.30 -14.76 -12.21
CA LEU A 217 17.59 -15.31 -12.64
C LEU A 217 18.70 -15.13 -11.60
N ARG A 218 18.47 -14.31 -10.56
CA ARG A 218 19.42 -14.07 -9.46
C ARG A 218 19.39 -15.17 -8.41
N GLU A 219 18.32 -15.96 -8.38
CA GLU A 219 18.12 -17.04 -7.41
C GLU A 219 17.99 -18.38 -8.11
N LEU A 220 18.62 -19.40 -7.55
CA LEU A 220 18.46 -20.78 -8.00
C LEU A 220 17.44 -21.48 -7.12
N GLY A 221 16.51 -22.21 -7.73
CA GLY A 221 15.59 -23.11 -7.07
C GLY A 221 16.31 -24.34 -6.50
N GLU A 222 15.54 -25.20 -5.83
CA GLU A 222 16.06 -26.45 -5.24
C GLU A 222 16.64 -27.42 -6.26
N ASP A 223 16.20 -27.33 -7.50
CA ASP A 223 16.64 -28.15 -8.65
C ASP A 223 17.87 -27.55 -9.37
N GLY A 224 18.38 -26.40 -8.91
CA GLY A 224 19.51 -25.69 -9.54
C GLY A 224 19.13 -24.89 -10.80
N ALA A 225 17.85 -24.85 -11.18
CA ALA A 225 17.32 -23.97 -12.21
C ALA A 225 16.98 -22.60 -11.65
N PRO A 226 16.83 -21.53 -12.47
CA PRO A 226 16.33 -20.24 -12.01
C PRO A 226 14.97 -20.38 -11.29
N TYR A 227 14.82 -19.63 -10.21
CA TYR A 227 13.53 -19.60 -9.50
C TYR A 227 12.42 -19.16 -10.45
N THR A 228 11.37 -19.99 -10.57
CA THR A 228 10.22 -19.71 -11.44
C THR A 228 8.94 -20.02 -10.69
N ASN A 229 8.01 -19.07 -10.71
CA ASN A 229 6.67 -19.23 -10.13
C ASN A 229 5.61 -18.89 -11.17
N ASN A 230 4.55 -19.72 -11.21
CA ASN A 230 3.45 -19.57 -12.17
C ASN A 230 2.16 -19.20 -11.44
N PHE A 231 1.54 -18.11 -11.84
CA PHE A 231 0.29 -17.59 -11.31
C PHE A 231 -0.82 -17.82 -12.34
N TYR A 232 -1.77 -18.68 -11.98
CA TYR A 232 -2.90 -19.03 -12.81
C TYR A 232 -4.11 -19.31 -11.92
N SER A 233 -5.29 -18.85 -12.30
CA SER A 233 -6.54 -19.13 -11.62
C SER A 233 -7.63 -19.44 -12.66
N GLU A 234 -8.32 -20.55 -12.46
CA GLU A 234 -9.48 -20.91 -13.25
C GLU A 234 -10.78 -20.36 -12.63
N GLY A 235 -10.88 -20.38 -11.30
CA GLY A 235 -12.01 -19.86 -10.55
C GLY A 235 -11.99 -18.35 -10.33
N GLY A 236 -10.86 -17.68 -10.56
CA GLY A 236 -10.75 -16.24 -10.48
C GLY A 236 -10.96 -15.70 -9.06
N ILE A 237 -11.86 -14.71 -8.91
CA ILE A 237 -12.09 -14.06 -7.61
C ILE A 237 -12.73 -14.98 -6.56
N ILE A 238 -13.32 -16.11 -6.95
CA ILE A 238 -13.78 -17.16 -6.02
C ILE A 238 -12.58 -17.79 -5.31
N GLU A 239 -11.57 -18.21 -6.08
CA GLU A 239 -10.32 -18.75 -5.53
C GLU A 239 -9.58 -17.67 -4.70
N PHE A 240 -9.69 -16.42 -5.11
CA PHE A 240 -9.07 -15.31 -4.38
C PHE A 240 -9.65 -15.16 -2.97
N VAL A 241 -10.98 -15.12 -2.82
CA VAL A 241 -11.59 -15.00 -1.49
C VAL A 241 -11.34 -16.22 -0.63
N GLN A 242 -11.32 -17.43 -1.22
CA GLN A 242 -10.96 -18.67 -0.52
C GLN A 242 -9.49 -18.65 -0.04
N MET A 243 -8.58 -18.18 -0.90
CA MET A 243 -7.17 -18.04 -0.55
C MET A 243 -6.96 -17.03 0.59
N LEU A 244 -7.66 -15.91 0.60
CA LEU A 244 -7.59 -14.93 1.68
C LEU A 244 -8.04 -15.51 3.03
N ASP A 245 -9.15 -16.25 3.05
CA ASP A 245 -9.64 -16.88 4.28
C ASP A 245 -8.72 -18.01 4.73
N LYS A 246 -8.23 -18.83 3.79
CA LYS A 246 -7.26 -19.90 4.09
C LYS A 246 -5.97 -19.34 4.69
N ASN A 247 -5.42 -18.29 4.12
CA ASN A 247 -4.17 -17.67 4.61
C ASN A 247 -4.33 -17.02 5.98
N ALA A 248 -5.54 -16.57 6.31
CA ALA A 248 -5.89 -16.02 7.61
C ALA A 248 -6.46 -17.06 8.59
N ASN A 249 -6.51 -18.35 8.19
CA ASN A 249 -7.09 -19.47 8.94
C ASN A 249 -8.52 -19.21 9.43
N ARG A 250 -9.33 -18.57 8.58
CA ARG A 250 -10.74 -18.33 8.84
C ARG A 250 -11.55 -19.54 8.42
N THR A 251 -12.50 -19.94 9.27
CA THR A 251 -13.38 -21.07 8.97
C THR A 251 -14.63 -20.58 8.26
N PRO A 252 -14.90 -20.99 7.01
CA PRO A 252 -16.10 -20.59 6.31
C PRO A 252 -17.37 -21.09 7.02
N ILE A 253 -18.41 -20.25 7.06
CA ILE A 253 -19.74 -20.55 7.59
C ILE A 253 -20.66 -21.10 6.49
N ILE A 254 -20.41 -20.68 5.23
CA ILE A 254 -21.10 -21.18 4.04
C ILE A 254 -20.17 -22.12 3.28
N SER A 255 -20.77 -23.12 2.61
CA SER A 255 -20.00 -24.21 1.97
C SER A 255 -19.12 -23.74 0.82
N GLU A 256 -19.64 -22.81 0.01
CA GLU A 256 -18.95 -22.26 -1.16
C GLU A 256 -19.15 -20.73 -1.18
N PRO A 257 -18.14 -19.96 -1.63
CA PRO A 257 -18.32 -18.52 -1.79
C PRO A 257 -19.45 -18.20 -2.78
N LEU A 258 -20.28 -17.25 -2.40
CA LEU A 258 -21.29 -16.74 -3.32
C LEU A 258 -20.61 -15.91 -4.42
N TYR A 259 -20.89 -16.26 -5.67
CA TYR A 259 -20.39 -15.55 -6.84
C TYR A 259 -21.51 -14.75 -7.51
N VAL A 260 -21.24 -13.50 -7.78
CA VAL A 260 -22.13 -12.57 -8.47
C VAL A 260 -21.44 -12.09 -9.73
N GLU A 261 -22.12 -12.19 -10.86
CA GLU A 261 -21.66 -11.63 -12.12
C GLU A 261 -22.83 -10.94 -12.82
N GLY A 262 -22.56 -9.80 -13.45
CA GLY A 262 -23.55 -9.09 -14.24
C GLY A 262 -22.97 -7.95 -15.05
N LEU A 263 -23.54 -7.76 -16.23
CA LEU A 263 -23.27 -6.64 -17.12
C LEU A 263 -24.50 -5.73 -17.16
N ASP A 264 -24.32 -4.45 -16.87
CA ASP A 264 -25.32 -3.44 -17.13
C ASP A 264 -25.17 -2.92 -18.57
N GLU A 265 -26.11 -3.26 -19.43
CA GLU A 265 -26.04 -2.91 -20.86
C GLU A 265 -26.11 -1.39 -21.11
N ALA A 266 -26.73 -0.64 -20.20
CA ALA A 266 -26.89 0.82 -20.37
C ALA A 266 -25.57 1.57 -20.15
N SER A 267 -24.83 1.19 -19.10
CA SER A 267 -23.53 1.82 -18.75
C SER A 267 -22.33 1.02 -19.23
N ASN A 268 -22.50 -0.20 -19.75
CA ASN A 268 -21.44 -1.18 -20.02
C ASN A 268 -20.53 -1.46 -18.81
N VAL A 269 -21.06 -1.31 -17.60
CA VAL A 269 -20.35 -1.66 -16.38
C VAL A 269 -20.53 -3.14 -16.09
N MET A 270 -19.43 -3.89 -16.03
CA MET A 270 -19.41 -5.27 -15.60
C MET A 270 -19.09 -5.35 -14.10
N VAL A 271 -19.86 -6.14 -13.38
CA VAL A 271 -19.71 -6.36 -11.93
C VAL A 271 -19.40 -7.82 -11.69
N GLU A 272 -18.32 -8.10 -10.99
CA GLU A 272 -17.98 -9.41 -10.43
C GLU A 272 -17.78 -9.25 -8.93
N VAL A 273 -18.43 -10.08 -8.13
CA VAL A 273 -18.25 -10.14 -6.68
C VAL A 273 -18.16 -11.60 -6.25
N ALA A 274 -17.17 -11.90 -5.42
CA ALA A 274 -17.14 -13.14 -4.66
C ALA A 274 -17.16 -12.80 -3.18
N LEU A 275 -18.03 -13.44 -2.42
CA LEU A 275 -18.13 -13.21 -0.98
C LEU A 275 -18.36 -14.51 -0.22
N THR A 276 -17.85 -14.54 1.01
CA THR A 276 -18.08 -15.62 1.97
C THR A 276 -18.23 -15.06 3.37
N TYR A 277 -18.86 -15.81 4.26
CA TYR A 277 -18.89 -15.52 5.69
C TYR A 277 -18.05 -16.55 6.44
N ASN A 278 -17.32 -16.10 7.45
CA ASN A 278 -16.42 -16.91 8.26
C ASN A 278 -16.60 -16.61 9.77
N ASP A 279 -15.83 -17.30 10.59
CA ASP A 279 -15.89 -17.21 12.06
C ASP A 279 -15.19 -15.97 12.65
N ASP A 280 -14.47 -15.19 11.84
CA ASP A 280 -13.81 -13.94 12.27
C ASP A 280 -14.84 -12.85 12.65
N PHE A 281 -14.37 -11.81 13.33
CA PHE A 281 -15.16 -10.64 13.76
C PHE A 281 -14.91 -9.41 12.90
N LYS A 282 -14.08 -9.51 11.85
CA LYS A 282 -13.65 -8.40 11.01
C LYS A 282 -14.35 -8.40 9.66
N GLU A 283 -14.49 -7.21 9.09
CA GLU A 283 -14.85 -7.00 7.70
C GLU A 283 -13.59 -7.03 6.83
N ASN A 284 -13.54 -7.88 5.81
CA ASN A 284 -12.43 -8.02 4.89
C ASN A 284 -12.93 -7.83 3.45
N ILE A 285 -13.04 -6.57 3.01
CA ILE A 285 -13.48 -6.21 1.66
C ILE A 285 -12.28 -5.66 0.89
N PHE A 286 -12.00 -6.30 -0.24
CA PHE A 286 -11.00 -5.84 -1.21
C PHE A 286 -11.72 -5.46 -2.50
N SER A 287 -11.42 -4.28 -3.02
CA SER A 287 -12.14 -3.72 -4.15
C SER A 287 -11.23 -3.27 -5.27
N TYR A 288 -11.67 -3.55 -6.50
CA TYR A 288 -10.89 -3.31 -7.71
C TYR A 288 -11.75 -2.65 -8.79
N VAL A 289 -11.15 -1.73 -9.51
CA VAL A 289 -11.74 -1.09 -10.69
C VAL A 289 -10.76 -1.22 -11.85
N ASN A 290 -11.14 -1.95 -12.91
CA ASN A 290 -10.25 -2.25 -14.04
C ASN A 290 -8.89 -2.83 -13.57
N ASN A 291 -8.92 -3.77 -12.62
CA ASN A 291 -7.77 -4.38 -11.96
C ASN A 291 -6.95 -3.45 -11.03
N ILE A 292 -7.32 -2.18 -10.89
CA ILE A 292 -6.66 -1.25 -9.97
C ILE A 292 -7.26 -1.44 -8.58
N ASN A 293 -6.41 -1.64 -7.57
CA ASN A 293 -6.85 -1.76 -6.18
C ASN A 293 -7.31 -0.39 -5.65
N THR A 294 -8.60 -0.29 -5.31
CA THR A 294 -9.20 0.89 -4.72
C THR A 294 -9.21 0.78 -3.19
N ILE A 295 -8.06 1.07 -2.57
CA ILE A 295 -7.84 0.88 -1.12
C ILE A 295 -8.85 1.68 -0.28
N GLU A 296 -9.26 2.85 -0.74
CA GLU A 296 -10.27 3.70 -0.09
C GLU A 296 -11.72 3.37 -0.53
N GLY A 297 -11.88 2.33 -1.36
CA GLY A 297 -13.18 1.91 -1.86
C GLY A 297 -13.75 2.85 -2.92
N GLY A 298 -14.97 3.33 -2.68
CA GLY A 298 -15.71 4.20 -3.59
C GLY A 298 -17.15 3.75 -3.81
N THR A 299 -17.76 4.25 -4.87
CA THR A 299 -19.20 4.03 -5.16
C THR A 299 -19.56 2.56 -5.33
N HIS A 300 -18.69 1.73 -5.89
CA HIS A 300 -18.90 0.28 -6.05
C HIS A 300 -18.98 -0.44 -4.69
N VAL A 301 -18.12 -0.09 -3.72
CA VAL A 301 -18.16 -0.62 -2.36
C VAL A 301 -19.42 -0.14 -1.63
N THR A 302 -19.80 1.12 -1.82
CA THR A 302 -21.04 1.68 -1.25
C THR A 302 -22.26 0.92 -1.78
N GLY A 303 -22.35 0.67 -3.09
CA GLY A 303 -23.42 -0.12 -3.71
C GLY A 303 -23.49 -1.54 -3.15
N PHE A 304 -22.35 -2.21 -3.00
CA PHE A 304 -22.24 -3.54 -2.41
C PHE A 304 -22.74 -3.58 -0.96
N ARG A 305 -22.25 -2.68 -0.08
CA ARG A 305 -22.67 -2.59 1.32
C ARG A 305 -24.17 -2.32 1.46
N THR A 306 -24.70 -1.48 0.59
CA THR A 306 -26.15 -1.17 0.56
C THR A 306 -26.97 -2.40 0.16
N ALA A 307 -26.51 -3.16 -0.85
CA ALA A 307 -27.16 -4.39 -1.28
C ALA A 307 -27.19 -5.44 -0.16
N LEU A 308 -26.04 -5.70 0.48
CA LEU A 308 -25.95 -6.64 1.61
C LEU A 308 -26.91 -6.27 2.72
N THR A 309 -26.83 -5.04 3.20
CA THR A 309 -27.69 -4.57 4.30
C THR A 309 -29.17 -4.71 3.97
N ARG A 310 -29.58 -4.29 2.76
CA ARG A 310 -30.97 -4.35 2.31
C ARG A 310 -31.49 -5.78 2.25
N VAL A 311 -30.73 -6.67 1.59
CA VAL A 311 -31.20 -8.03 1.30
C VAL A 311 -31.25 -8.87 2.58
N PHE A 312 -30.17 -8.90 3.37
CA PHE A 312 -30.15 -9.67 4.62
C PHE A 312 -31.18 -9.14 5.63
N LYS A 313 -31.34 -7.80 5.71
CA LYS A 313 -32.36 -7.23 6.59
C LYS A 313 -33.76 -7.65 6.16
N SER A 314 -34.08 -7.52 4.88
CA SER A 314 -35.38 -7.94 4.34
C SER A 314 -35.68 -9.42 4.59
N TYR A 315 -34.68 -10.29 4.35
CA TYR A 315 -34.81 -11.73 4.60
C TYR A 315 -35.01 -12.04 6.09
N GLY A 316 -34.19 -11.47 6.97
CA GLY A 316 -34.28 -11.70 8.41
C GLY A 316 -35.57 -11.17 9.04
N ASP A 317 -36.11 -10.05 8.56
CA ASP A 317 -37.39 -9.49 8.97
C ASP A 317 -38.56 -10.37 8.48
N LYS A 318 -38.53 -10.80 7.20
CA LYS A 318 -39.55 -11.72 6.60
C LYS A 318 -39.65 -13.02 7.37
N GLU A 319 -38.52 -13.59 7.77
CA GLU A 319 -38.43 -14.83 8.54
C GLU A 319 -38.62 -14.62 10.06
N GLY A 320 -38.76 -13.37 10.54
CA GLY A 320 -38.94 -13.02 11.95
C GLY A 320 -37.75 -13.36 12.83
N LEU A 321 -36.52 -13.45 12.28
CA LEU A 321 -35.33 -13.89 12.99
C LEU A 321 -34.78 -12.81 13.93
N PHE A 322 -34.80 -11.55 13.53
CA PHE A 322 -34.33 -10.44 14.35
C PHE A 322 -35.31 -10.13 15.48
N GLU A 323 -36.61 -10.22 15.24
CA GLU A 323 -37.65 -10.05 16.27
C GLU A 323 -37.51 -11.10 17.38
N ARG A 324 -37.36 -12.39 17.01
CA ARG A 324 -37.15 -13.48 17.96
C ARG A 324 -35.90 -13.27 18.80
N ALA A 325 -34.81 -12.75 18.20
CA ALA A 325 -33.57 -12.46 18.89
C ALA A 325 -33.62 -11.19 19.77
N LYS A 326 -34.68 -10.38 19.65
CA LYS A 326 -34.84 -9.10 20.36
C LYS A 326 -33.64 -8.17 20.20
N VAL A 327 -33.08 -8.11 19.01
CA VAL A 327 -31.90 -7.30 18.71
C VAL A 327 -32.20 -6.34 17.57
N THR A 328 -31.69 -5.12 17.66
CA THR A 328 -31.67 -4.16 16.56
C THR A 328 -30.37 -4.28 15.81
N VAL A 329 -30.44 -4.64 14.54
CA VAL A 329 -29.26 -4.78 13.65
C VAL A 329 -28.96 -3.46 12.95
N GLU A 330 -27.69 -3.14 12.82
CA GLU A 330 -27.14 -1.99 12.11
C GLU A 330 -26.33 -2.45 10.88
N GLY A 331 -25.99 -1.53 9.97
CA GLY A 331 -25.28 -1.86 8.73
C GLY A 331 -23.97 -2.63 8.92
N ASP A 332 -23.26 -2.36 10.01
CA ASP A 332 -21.98 -3.00 10.32
C ASP A 332 -22.14 -4.46 10.73
N ASP A 333 -23.23 -4.80 11.42
CA ASP A 333 -23.46 -6.17 11.87
C ASP A 333 -23.55 -7.16 10.69
N PHE A 334 -24.01 -6.66 9.51
CA PHE A 334 -24.09 -7.47 8.28
C PHE A 334 -22.72 -7.75 7.65
N ARG A 335 -21.65 -7.11 8.10
CA ARG A 335 -20.31 -7.21 7.52
C ARG A 335 -19.31 -7.89 8.45
N GLU A 336 -19.70 -8.20 9.68
CA GLU A 336 -18.85 -8.95 10.60
C GLU A 336 -18.65 -10.40 10.13
N GLY A 337 -17.39 -10.80 9.99
CA GLY A 337 -17.00 -12.10 9.43
C GLY A 337 -17.21 -12.21 7.92
N LEU A 338 -17.38 -11.09 7.22
CA LEU A 338 -17.47 -11.06 5.77
C LEU A 338 -16.08 -10.96 5.14
N SER A 339 -15.77 -11.86 4.22
CA SER A 339 -14.68 -11.70 3.25
C SER A 339 -15.27 -11.52 1.86
N ALA A 340 -14.90 -10.46 1.15
CA ALA A 340 -15.41 -10.17 -0.17
C ALA A 340 -14.37 -9.55 -1.10
N ILE A 341 -14.42 -9.98 -2.36
CA ILE A 341 -13.70 -9.35 -3.48
C ILE A 341 -14.74 -8.70 -4.38
N ILE A 342 -14.58 -7.41 -4.63
CA ILE A 342 -15.44 -6.63 -5.53
C ILE A 342 -14.58 -6.18 -6.71
N SER A 343 -14.87 -6.66 -7.90
CA SER A 343 -14.20 -6.27 -9.14
C SER A 343 -15.22 -5.67 -10.09
N VAL A 344 -15.02 -4.42 -10.48
CA VAL A 344 -15.85 -3.77 -11.49
C VAL A 344 -15.01 -3.37 -12.69
N LYS A 345 -15.55 -3.57 -13.88
CA LYS A 345 -14.97 -3.10 -15.13
C LYS A 345 -15.81 -1.95 -15.64
N VAL A 346 -15.23 -0.76 -15.61
CA VAL A 346 -15.88 0.53 -15.92
C VAL A 346 -15.22 1.11 -17.17
N PRO A 347 -15.96 1.46 -18.22
CA PRO A 347 -15.37 2.00 -19.45
C PRO A 347 -14.64 3.35 -19.24
N GLU A 348 -15.21 4.21 -18.39
CA GLU A 348 -14.64 5.54 -18.07
C GLU A 348 -14.60 5.75 -16.56
N PRO A 349 -13.66 5.14 -15.84
CA PRO A 349 -13.60 5.29 -14.41
C PRO A 349 -13.09 6.67 -14.01
N GLN A 350 -13.77 7.29 -13.07
CA GLN A 350 -13.40 8.56 -12.45
C GLN A 350 -12.91 8.30 -11.04
N PHE A 351 -11.65 8.63 -10.79
CA PHE A 351 -11.04 8.44 -9.48
C PHE A 351 -10.88 9.77 -8.74
N GLU A 352 -11.00 9.72 -7.42
CA GLU A 352 -10.61 10.83 -6.56
C GLU A 352 -9.07 10.87 -6.46
N GLY A 353 -8.41 11.66 -7.29
CA GLY A 353 -6.96 11.85 -7.29
C GLY A 353 -6.16 10.92 -8.21
N GLN A 354 -4.88 11.26 -8.38
CA GLN A 354 -3.95 10.58 -9.29
C GLN A 354 -3.59 9.16 -8.85
N THR A 355 -3.64 8.87 -7.57
CA THR A 355 -3.31 7.55 -6.99
C THR A 355 -4.39 6.49 -7.23
N LYS A 356 -5.54 6.87 -7.78
CA LYS A 356 -6.66 5.99 -8.16
C LYS A 356 -7.20 5.13 -7.01
N THR A 357 -7.09 5.61 -5.78
CA THR A 357 -7.44 4.86 -4.56
C THR A 357 -8.94 4.76 -4.31
N LYS A 358 -9.76 5.66 -4.88
CA LYS A 358 -11.19 5.73 -4.65
C LYS A 358 -11.97 6.02 -5.94
N LEU A 359 -13.00 5.22 -6.22
CA LEU A 359 -13.89 5.41 -7.38
C LEU A 359 -14.99 6.43 -7.08
N GLY A 360 -15.14 7.42 -7.99
CA GLY A 360 -16.11 8.51 -7.87
C GLY A 360 -17.40 8.35 -8.70
N ASN A 361 -17.43 7.47 -9.69
CA ASN A 361 -18.56 7.27 -10.62
C ASN A 361 -19.87 6.97 -9.87
N SER A 362 -20.81 7.90 -9.81
CA SER A 362 -22.03 7.76 -9.03
C SER A 362 -22.97 6.65 -9.55
N GLU A 363 -23.02 6.42 -10.86
CA GLU A 363 -23.85 5.41 -11.52
C GLU A 363 -23.45 3.98 -11.13
N VAL A 364 -22.16 3.73 -10.85
CA VAL A 364 -21.66 2.40 -10.51
C VAL A 364 -22.28 1.86 -9.21
N SER A 365 -22.59 2.74 -8.25
CA SER A 365 -23.24 2.33 -7.00
C SER A 365 -24.58 1.64 -7.24
N GLY A 366 -25.41 2.20 -8.12
CA GLY A 366 -26.72 1.64 -8.46
C GLY A 366 -26.61 0.30 -9.22
N VAL A 367 -25.67 0.21 -10.14
CA VAL A 367 -25.41 -1.03 -10.91
C VAL A 367 -24.98 -2.16 -9.99
N VAL A 368 -24.00 -1.92 -9.13
CA VAL A 368 -23.51 -2.92 -8.16
C VAL A 368 -24.62 -3.32 -7.20
N GLN A 369 -25.37 -2.34 -6.65
CA GLN A 369 -26.47 -2.62 -5.75
C GLN A 369 -27.54 -3.52 -6.37
N THR A 370 -27.96 -3.23 -7.59
CA THR A 370 -28.99 -4.00 -8.29
C THR A 370 -28.52 -5.41 -8.61
N THR A 371 -27.31 -5.54 -9.16
CA THR A 371 -26.73 -6.83 -9.56
C THR A 371 -26.54 -7.74 -8.35
N VAL A 372 -25.92 -7.23 -7.28
CA VAL A 372 -25.68 -8.00 -6.05
C VAL A 372 -26.98 -8.37 -5.37
N SER A 373 -27.94 -7.44 -5.25
CA SER A 373 -29.22 -7.72 -4.60
C SER A 373 -29.97 -8.86 -5.28
N ARG A 374 -30.05 -8.84 -6.62
CA ARG A 374 -30.76 -9.88 -7.41
C ARG A 374 -30.21 -11.28 -7.13
N VAL A 375 -28.89 -11.44 -7.17
CA VAL A 375 -28.25 -12.75 -6.98
C VAL A 375 -28.31 -13.18 -5.53
N LEU A 376 -28.10 -12.26 -4.58
CA LEU A 376 -28.15 -12.56 -3.15
C LEU A 376 -29.57 -12.94 -2.69
N GLU A 377 -30.61 -12.27 -3.17
CA GLU A 377 -32.01 -12.61 -2.88
C GLU A 377 -32.32 -14.05 -3.34
N ALA A 378 -31.95 -14.41 -4.57
CA ALA A 378 -32.13 -15.76 -5.09
C ALA A 378 -31.37 -16.80 -4.25
N TYR A 379 -30.10 -16.52 -3.94
CA TYR A 379 -29.27 -17.41 -3.12
C TYR A 379 -29.89 -17.71 -1.74
N LEU A 380 -30.38 -16.67 -1.04
CA LEU A 380 -30.98 -16.85 0.30
C LEU A 380 -32.27 -17.68 0.26
N GLU A 381 -33.06 -17.57 -0.81
CA GLU A 381 -34.27 -18.37 -1.02
C GLU A 381 -33.93 -19.85 -1.37
N GLU A 382 -32.90 -20.06 -2.16
CA GLU A 382 -32.43 -21.40 -2.57
C GLU A 382 -31.68 -22.14 -1.45
N ASN A 383 -30.97 -21.39 -0.56
CA ASN A 383 -30.13 -21.95 0.49
C ASN A 383 -30.56 -21.53 1.92
N PRO A 384 -31.78 -21.90 2.38
CA PRO A 384 -32.33 -21.41 3.65
C PRO A 384 -31.55 -21.84 4.89
N LYS A 385 -30.79 -22.92 4.83
CA LYS A 385 -29.93 -23.36 5.93
C LYS A 385 -28.73 -22.42 6.08
N GLU A 386 -28.03 -22.13 5.00
CA GLU A 386 -26.89 -21.21 5.00
C GLU A 386 -27.32 -19.79 5.32
N ALA A 387 -28.45 -19.34 4.78
CA ALA A 387 -29.07 -18.06 5.14
C ALA A 387 -29.28 -17.93 6.67
N LYS A 388 -29.76 -18.97 7.33
CA LYS A 388 -29.92 -18.98 8.79
C LYS A 388 -28.59 -18.92 9.54
N TYR A 389 -27.53 -19.59 9.05
CA TYR A 389 -26.21 -19.49 9.66
C TYR A 389 -25.65 -18.08 9.56
N VAL A 390 -25.72 -17.44 8.38
CA VAL A 390 -25.29 -16.06 8.19
C VAL A 390 -26.11 -15.09 9.06
N ILE A 391 -27.44 -15.22 9.08
CA ILE A 391 -28.28 -14.38 9.96
C ILE A 391 -27.96 -14.60 11.44
N SER A 392 -27.63 -15.82 11.87
CA SER A 392 -27.22 -16.09 13.25
C SER A 392 -25.91 -15.37 13.60
N LYS A 393 -24.96 -15.34 12.65
CA LYS A 393 -23.70 -14.56 12.79
C LYS A 393 -24.00 -13.06 12.92
N ILE A 394 -24.88 -12.51 12.08
CA ILE A 394 -25.31 -11.11 12.13
C ILE A 394 -25.97 -10.76 13.48
N ILE A 395 -26.81 -11.65 14.01
CA ILE A 395 -27.42 -11.48 15.34
C ILE A 395 -26.35 -11.46 16.43
N LEU A 396 -25.38 -12.36 16.36
CA LEU A 396 -24.27 -12.41 17.31
C LEU A 396 -23.43 -11.12 17.27
N ALA A 397 -23.15 -10.61 16.07
CA ALA A 397 -22.46 -9.35 15.85
C ALA A 397 -23.21 -8.18 16.50
N ALA A 398 -24.54 -8.08 16.27
CA ALA A 398 -25.37 -7.05 16.88
C ALA A 398 -25.38 -7.13 18.42
N GLN A 399 -25.44 -8.33 18.99
CA GLN A 399 -25.36 -8.54 20.44
C GLN A 399 -23.98 -8.11 20.99
N ALA A 400 -22.90 -8.49 20.32
CA ALA A 400 -21.54 -8.10 20.69
C ALA A 400 -21.36 -6.56 20.63
N ARG A 401 -21.86 -5.90 19.59
CA ARG A 401 -21.86 -4.44 19.45
C ARG A 401 -22.59 -3.75 20.60
N VAL A 402 -23.78 -4.23 20.96
CA VAL A 402 -24.56 -3.68 22.09
C VAL A 402 -23.80 -3.84 23.40
N ALA A 403 -23.14 -4.99 23.63
CA ALA A 403 -22.32 -5.23 24.80
C ALA A 403 -21.08 -4.30 24.83
N ALA A 404 -20.38 -4.16 23.69
CA ALA A 404 -19.25 -3.26 23.56
C ALA A 404 -19.63 -1.80 23.79
N LYS A 405 -20.79 -1.36 23.26
CA LYS A 405 -21.32 -0.01 23.51
C LYS A 405 -21.60 0.25 24.99
N LYS A 406 -22.21 -0.70 25.68
CA LYS A 406 -22.40 -0.59 27.15
C LYS A 406 -21.09 -0.47 27.90
N ALA A 407 -20.08 -1.27 27.53
CA ALA A 407 -18.76 -1.20 28.15
C ALA A 407 -18.09 0.15 27.90
N ARG A 408 -18.16 0.66 26.68
CA ARG A 408 -17.66 1.99 26.27
C ARG A 408 -18.34 3.13 27.03
N ASP A 409 -19.66 3.11 27.12
CA ASP A 409 -20.44 4.11 27.84
C ASP A 409 -20.10 4.14 29.34
N MET A 410 -19.83 2.97 29.95
CA MET A 410 -19.36 2.90 31.36
C MET A 410 -17.96 3.52 31.52
N VAL A 411 -17.08 3.34 30.56
CA VAL A 411 -15.73 3.94 30.58
C VAL A 411 -15.82 5.45 30.39
N GLN A 412 -16.62 5.92 29.42
CA GLN A 412 -16.81 7.36 29.17
C GLN A 412 -17.41 8.07 30.39
N ARG A 413 -18.41 7.48 31.04
CA ARG A 413 -19.00 8.06 32.27
C ARG A 413 -17.97 8.19 33.39
N LYS A 414 -17.03 7.23 33.52
CA LYS A 414 -15.92 7.30 34.49
C LYS A 414 -14.91 8.41 34.12
N THR A 415 -14.65 8.63 32.83
CA THR A 415 -13.68 9.64 32.35
C THR A 415 -14.24 11.07 32.48
N VAL A 416 -15.54 11.29 32.29
CA VAL A 416 -16.20 12.59 32.47
C VAL A 416 -16.22 13.01 33.96
N LEU A 417 -16.30 12.05 34.88
CA LEU A 417 -16.22 12.28 36.32
C LEU A 417 -14.79 12.53 36.82
N SER A 418 -13.74 12.15 36.06
CA SER A 418 -12.33 12.32 36.43
C SER A 418 -11.61 13.47 35.68
N GLY A 419 -12.34 14.41 35.07
CA GLY A 419 -11.76 15.60 34.41
C GLY A 419 -10.98 15.23 33.16
N GLY A 420 -11.60 15.35 31.97
CA GLY A 420 -11.03 15.00 30.67
C GLY A 420 -9.75 15.72 30.31
N GLY A 421 -8.62 15.28 30.89
CA GLY A 421 -7.26 15.75 30.55
C GLY A 421 -6.56 14.78 29.59
N LEU A 422 -5.55 15.29 28.89
CA LEU A 422 -4.63 14.50 28.11
C LEU A 422 -3.96 13.42 28.99
N PRO A 423 -3.50 12.28 28.39
CA PRO A 423 -2.83 11.25 29.16
C PRO A 423 -1.71 11.83 30.01
N GLY A 424 -1.64 11.50 31.29
CA GLY A 424 -0.63 12.07 32.20
C GLY A 424 0.82 11.80 31.80
N LYS A 425 1.02 10.81 30.92
CA LYS A 425 2.34 10.48 30.35
C LYS A 425 2.69 11.32 29.11
N LEU A 426 1.70 11.93 28.44
CA LEU A 426 1.95 12.73 27.24
C LEU A 426 2.71 14.00 27.59
N ALA A 427 3.86 14.17 27.00
CA ALA A 427 4.54 15.47 26.98
C ALA A 427 4.13 16.18 25.69
N ASP A 428 3.13 17.02 25.78
CA ASP A 428 2.53 17.73 24.63
C ASP A 428 3.43 18.85 24.10
N CYS A 429 3.13 19.34 22.89
CA CYS A 429 3.77 20.51 22.27
C CYS A 429 2.91 21.77 22.42
N SER A 430 3.49 22.92 22.14
CA SER A 430 2.81 24.22 22.27
C SER A 430 2.03 24.62 21.01
N GLU A 431 2.45 24.12 19.84
CA GLU A 431 1.81 24.38 18.55
C GLU A 431 0.39 23.76 18.53
N ARG A 432 -0.51 24.40 17.81
CA ARG A 432 -1.92 24.00 17.69
C ARG A 432 -2.29 23.57 16.28
N ASP A 433 -1.47 23.93 15.29
CA ASP A 433 -1.66 23.52 13.91
C ASP A 433 -1.18 22.07 13.73
N PRO A 434 -2.10 21.10 13.45
CA PRO A 434 -1.73 19.69 13.32
C PRO A 434 -0.68 19.42 12.25
N GLU A 435 -0.65 20.20 11.17
CA GLU A 435 0.31 20.04 10.06
C GLU A 435 1.75 20.26 10.50
N ARG A 436 1.94 21.08 11.52
CA ARG A 436 3.25 21.38 12.12
C ARG A 436 3.61 20.51 13.29
N CYS A 437 2.63 19.76 13.84
CA CYS A 437 2.80 18.97 15.05
C CYS A 437 3.22 17.54 14.75
N GLU A 438 4.12 17.02 15.57
CA GLU A 438 4.66 15.67 15.50
C GLU A 438 4.44 14.96 16.84
N LEU A 439 3.94 13.72 16.81
CA LEU A 439 3.85 12.85 17.98
C LEU A 439 4.81 11.67 17.83
N TYR A 440 5.73 11.55 18.77
CA TYR A 440 6.60 10.38 18.89
C TYR A 440 6.00 9.36 19.85
N LEU A 441 5.78 8.16 19.37
CA LEU A 441 5.48 6.97 20.18
C LEU A 441 6.82 6.32 20.55
N VAL A 442 7.20 6.39 21.81
CA VAL A 442 8.54 6.01 22.26
C VAL A 442 8.46 4.79 23.15
N GLU A 443 9.35 3.82 22.95
CA GLU A 443 9.44 2.63 23.77
C GLU A 443 9.98 2.95 25.16
N GLY A 444 9.16 2.69 26.19
CA GLY A 444 9.53 2.78 27.57
C GLY A 444 9.69 4.21 28.14
N ASP A 445 9.72 4.29 29.46
CA ASP A 445 9.83 5.55 30.19
C ASP A 445 11.26 6.13 30.14
N SER A 446 12.30 5.28 29.99
CA SER A 446 13.71 5.71 29.93
C SER A 446 13.98 6.51 28.65
N ALA A 447 13.76 5.87 27.47
CA ALA A 447 13.92 6.56 26.19
C ALA A 447 12.93 7.72 26.04
N GLY A 448 11.70 7.57 26.56
CA GLY A 448 10.72 8.65 26.66
C GLY A 448 11.22 9.84 27.46
N GLY A 449 11.99 9.63 28.54
CA GLY A 449 12.64 10.67 29.35
C GLY A 449 13.69 11.42 28.55
N THR A 450 14.57 10.71 27.86
CA THR A 450 15.61 11.28 26.98
C THR A 450 14.98 12.09 25.84
N ALA A 451 13.96 11.52 25.16
CA ALA A 451 13.23 12.19 24.09
C ALA A 451 12.52 13.48 24.58
N LYS A 452 11.93 13.46 25.77
CA LYS A 452 11.31 14.66 26.39
C LYS A 452 12.32 15.78 26.64
N GLN A 453 13.56 15.45 26.96
CA GLN A 453 14.63 16.42 27.17
C GLN A 453 15.17 16.98 25.85
N GLY A 454 15.39 16.10 24.85
CA GLY A 454 16.00 16.45 23.56
C GLY A 454 15.05 17.12 22.55
N ARG A 455 13.73 16.95 22.68
CA ARG A 455 12.74 17.43 21.70
C ARG A 455 12.67 18.96 21.58
N ASP A 456 12.21 19.45 20.46
CA ASP A 456 11.67 20.80 20.35
C ASP A 456 10.23 20.83 20.90
N ARG A 457 10.07 21.51 22.05
CA ARG A 457 8.78 21.60 22.76
C ARG A 457 7.73 22.42 22.02
N SER A 458 8.13 23.17 21.01
CA SER A 458 7.19 23.99 20.25
C SER A 458 6.25 23.12 19.41
N TYR A 459 6.74 22.07 18.73
CA TYR A 459 5.96 21.27 17.80
C TYR A 459 6.08 19.75 17.98
N GLN A 460 6.99 19.25 18.83
CA GLN A 460 7.17 17.81 19.07
C GLN A 460 6.55 17.39 20.40
N ALA A 461 5.66 16.39 20.34
CA ALA A 461 5.07 15.74 21.50
C ALA A 461 5.65 14.33 21.67
N ILE A 462 5.74 13.86 22.91
CA ILE A 462 6.26 12.52 23.26
C ILE A 462 5.21 11.76 24.06
N LEU A 463 4.87 10.57 23.61
CA LEU A 463 4.05 9.58 24.33
C LEU A 463 4.87 8.32 24.57
N PRO A 464 5.39 8.09 25.78
CA PRO A 464 6.05 6.83 26.11
C PRO A 464 5.00 5.72 26.27
N LEU A 465 5.29 4.57 25.67
CA LEU A 465 4.48 3.34 25.77
C LEU A 465 5.15 2.38 26.76
N ARG A 466 4.36 1.76 27.64
CA ARG A 466 4.88 0.79 28.62
C ARG A 466 5.00 -0.61 28.00
N GLY A 467 6.13 -0.86 27.35
CA GLY A 467 6.42 -2.17 26.76
C GLY A 467 5.50 -2.57 25.61
N LYS A 468 5.29 -3.86 25.45
CA LYS A 468 4.50 -4.43 24.34
C LYS A 468 3.02 -4.11 24.53
N ILE A 469 2.43 -3.40 23.58
CA ILE A 469 0.98 -3.15 23.56
C ILE A 469 0.21 -4.43 23.25
N LEU A 470 -1.10 -4.40 23.47
CA LEU A 470 -1.98 -5.53 23.18
C LEU A 470 -1.91 -5.89 21.68
N ASN A 471 -1.71 -7.18 21.38
CA ASN A 471 -1.84 -7.67 20.02
C ASN A 471 -3.33 -7.69 19.61
N VAL A 472 -3.72 -6.69 18.81
CA VAL A 472 -5.12 -6.52 18.38
C VAL A 472 -5.56 -7.53 17.33
N GLU A 473 -4.63 -8.26 16.72
CA GLU A 473 -4.95 -9.34 15.79
C GLU A 473 -5.64 -10.50 16.50
N LYS A 474 -5.26 -10.76 17.77
CA LYS A 474 -5.78 -11.86 18.62
C LYS A 474 -6.85 -11.42 19.61
N ALA A 475 -6.98 -10.11 19.85
CA ALA A 475 -7.82 -9.62 20.93
C ALA A 475 -9.25 -9.36 20.49
N MET A 476 -10.21 -9.71 21.33
CA MET A 476 -11.59 -9.29 21.15
C MET A 476 -11.73 -7.78 21.27
N GLU A 477 -12.61 -7.16 20.47
CA GLU A 477 -12.76 -5.70 20.34
C GLU A 477 -12.93 -4.98 21.69
N HIS A 478 -13.72 -5.52 22.63
CA HIS A 478 -13.92 -4.88 23.93
C HIS A 478 -12.60 -4.77 24.73
N LYS A 479 -11.69 -5.77 24.66
CA LYS A 479 -10.39 -5.75 25.34
C LYS A 479 -9.46 -4.68 24.75
N ILE A 480 -9.60 -4.39 23.48
CA ILE A 480 -8.81 -3.36 22.80
C ILE A 480 -9.09 -1.99 23.40
N TYR A 481 -10.38 -1.65 23.59
CA TYR A 481 -10.76 -0.37 24.20
C TYR A 481 -10.57 -0.33 25.73
N GLU A 482 -10.44 -1.47 26.41
CA GLU A 482 -10.04 -1.54 27.81
C GLU A 482 -8.54 -1.36 28.03
N ASN A 483 -7.71 -1.57 27.01
CA ASN A 483 -6.27 -1.43 27.11
C ASN A 483 -5.85 0.03 27.31
N GLU A 484 -5.06 0.29 28.35
CA GLU A 484 -4.65 1.65 28.75
C GLU A 484 -3.80 2.33 27.68
N GLU A 485 -2.83 1.64 27.09
CA GLU A 485 -1.91 2.23 26.12
C GLU A 485 -2.65 2.59 24.81
N ILE A 486 -3.60 1.75 24.38
CA ILE A 486 -4.46 2.02 23.22
C ILE A 486 -5.34 3.24 23.49
N ARG A 487 -5.96 3.35 24.66
CA ARG A 487 -6.75 4.51 25.06
C ARG A 487 -5.92 5.78 25.09
N ASN A 488 -4.69 5.68 25.60
CA ASN A 488 -3.76 6.80 25.63
C ASN A 488 -3.41 7.29 24.23
N MET A 489 -3.25 6.39 23.26
CA MET A 489 -3.02 6.74 21.84
C MET A 489 -4.24 7.48 21.24
N TYR A 490 -5.46 6.95 21.39
CA TYR A 490 -6.68 7.64 20.94
C TYR A 490 -6.81 9.04 21.53
N THR A 491 -6.59 9.15 22.84
CA THR A 491 -6.71 10.44 23.57
C THR A 491 -5.60 11.43 23.17
N ALA A 492 -4.37 10.96 23.02
CA ALA A 492 -3.25 11.79 22.61
C ALA A 492 -3.43 12.34 21.18
N LEU A 493 -3.84 11.47 20.26
CA LEU A 493 -4.11 11.84 18.87
C LEU A 493 -5.34 12.75 18.73
N GLY A 494 -6.27 12.73 19.67
CA GLY A 494 -7.51 13.49 19.62
C GLY A 494 -8.54 12.91 18.64
N VAL A 495 -8.40 11.64 18.27
CA VAL A 495 -9.28 10.96 17.33
C VAL A 495 -10.33 10.11 18.03
N THR A 496 -11.44 9.87 17.35
CA THR A 496 -12.53 9.04 17.83
C THR A 496 -12.94 8.06 16.75
N VAL A 497 -13.58 6.96 17.15
CA VAL A 497 -14.18 6.00 16.21
C VAL A 497 -15.59 6.46 15.84
N GLY A 498 -15.89 6.46 14.56
CA GLY A 498 -17.18 6.80 13.99
C GLY A 498 -17.21 8.17 13.32
N THR A 499 -17.58 8.17 12.04
CA THR A 499 -17.95 9.35 11.26
C THR A 499 -19.46 9.30 10.99
N PRO A 500 -20.10 10.38 10.49
CA PRO A 500 -21.49 10.33 10.07
C PRO A 500 -21.77 9.30 8.96
N GLU A 501 -20.75 9.03 8.13
CA GLU A 501 -20.83 8.13 6.98
C GLU A 501 -20.51 6.68 7.35
N ASP A 502 -19.57 6.47 8.27
CA ASP A 502 -19.12 5.14 8.70
C ASP A 502 -18.84 5.10 10.21
N PRO A 503 -19.66 4.36 10.99
CA PRO A 503 -19.49 4.24 12.44
C PRO A 503 -18.17 3.58 12.89
N LYS A 504 -17.46 2.89 12.00
CA LYS A 504 -16.16 2.24 12.30
C LYS A 504 -14.95 3.04 11.83
N ALA A 505 -15.14 3.95 10.88
CA ALA A 505 -14.05 4.77 10.38
C ALA A 505 -13.47 5.67 11.47
N LEU A 506 -12.18 5.93 11.40
CA LEU A 506 -11.51 6.84 12.31
C LEU A 506 -11.90 8.28 11.97
N ASN A 507 -12.45 8.98 12.96
CA ASN A 507 -12.73 10.41 12.81
C ASN A 507 -11.46 11.22 13.07
N ILE A 508 -10.81 11.66 11.99
CA ILE A 508 -9.55 12.44 12.03
C ILE A 508 -9.76 13.95 12.05
N VAL A 509 -11.00 14.44 12.06
CA VAL A 509 -11.30 15.90 12.04
C VAL A 509 -10.63 16.65 13.21
N LYS A 510 -10.42 15.97 14.33
CA LYS A 510 -9.75 16.52 15.52
C LYS A 510 -8.34 15.97 15.72
N LEU A 511 -7.75 15.38 14.67
CA LEU A 511 -6.37 14.90 14.75
C LEU A 511 -5.43 16.03 15.12
N ARG A 512 -4.58 15.79 16.10
CA ARG A 512 -3.70 16.80 16.70
C ARG A 512 -2.30 16.84 16.09
N TYR A 513 -1.90 15.80 15.38
CA TYR A 513 -0.54 15.65 14.83
C TYR A 513 -0.62 14.99 13.45
N HIS A 514 -0.12 15.66 12.42
CA HIS A 514 -0.03 15.09 11.07
C HIS A 514 1.26 14.27 10.83
N LYS A 515 2.08 14.10 11.88
CA LYS A 515 3.18 13.13 11.88
C LYS A 515 3.14 12.30 13.15
N LEU A 516 2.84 11.04 12.99
CA LEU A 516 2.93 10.01 14.02
C LEU A 516 4.20 9.21 13.78
N ILE A 517 5.19 9.35 14.65
CA ILE A 517 6.52 8.77 14.47
C ILE A 517 6.72 7.67 15.49
N ILE A 518 6.87 6.44 15.01
CA ILE A 518 7.19 5.28 15.83
C ILE A 518 8.70 5.27 16.05
N MET A 519 9.14 5.32 17.30
CA MET A 519 10.54 5.37 17.71
C MET A 519 10.79 4.31 18.76
N THR A 520 11.31 3.16 18.34
CA THR A 520 11.61 1.98 19.17
C THR A 520 13.10 1.67 19.14
N ASP A 521 13.55 0.87 20.09
CA ASP A 521 14.93 0.40 20.14
C ASP A 521 15.32 -0.42 18.90
N ALA A 522 16.59 -0.43 18.56
CA ALA A 522 17.12 -1.15 17.39
C ALA A 522 17.39 -2.64 17.70
N ASP A 523 16.55 -3.26 18.49
CA ASP A 523 16.62 -4.66 18.87
C ASP A 523 15.36 -5.45 18.48
N VAL A 524 15.33 -6.73 18.83
CA VAL A 524 14.20 -7.62 18.49
C VAL A 524 12.92 -7.25 19.22
N ASP A 525 13.02 -6.73 20.45
CA ASP A 525 11.86 -6.29 21.23
C ASP A 525 11.27 -4.99 20.68
N GLY A 526 12.12 -4.02 20.35
CA GLY A 526 11.70 -2.78 19.68
C GLY A 526 11.05 -3.03 18.33
N SER A 527 11.60 -3.94 17.51
CA SER A 527 11.00 -4.37 16.26
C SER A 527 9.62 -5.01 16.45
N HIS A 528 9.45 -5.79 17.52
CA HIS A 528 8.16 -6.38 17.87
C HIS A 528 7.14 -5.32 18.34
N ILE A 529 7.57 -4.34 19.14
CA ILE A 529 6.72 -3.22 19.58
C ILE A 529 6.27 -2.39 18.38
N ALA A 530 7.19 -2.06 17.47
CA ALA A 530 6.84 -1.37 16.21
C ALA A 530 5.80 -2.16 15.40
N THR A 531 5.96 -3.46 15.29
CA THR A 531 5.02 -4.35 14.59
C THR A 531 3.65 -4.36 15.26
N LEU A 532 3.56 -4.42 16.60
CA LEU A 532 2.30 -4.33 17.33
C LEU A 532 1.59 -3.00 17.11
N ILE A 533 2.34 -1.89 17.13
CA ILE A 533 1.80 -0.55 16.85
C ILE A 533 1.28 -0.47 15.40
N LEU A 534 2.05 -0.96 14.43
CA LEU A 534 1.64 -1.00 13.03
C LEU A 534 0.41 -1.87 12.81
N THR A 535 0.32 -3.03 13.48
CA THR A 535 -0.87 -3.89 13.46
C THR A 535 -2.10 -3.14 13.96
N PHE A 536 -1.96 -2.43 15.10
CA PHE A 536 -3.04 -1.62 15.64
C PHE A 536 -3.45 -0.48 14.67
N ILE A 537 -2.48 0.25 14.12
CA ILE A 537 -2.76 1.33 13.16
C ILE A 537 -3.42 0.77 11.90
N PHE A 538 -2.92 -0.33 11.34
CA PHE A 538 -3.48 -0.96 10.15
C PHE A 538 -4.93 -1.42 10.36
N ARG A 539 -5.26 -1.96 11.54
CA ARG A 539 -6.59 -2.49 11.85
C ARG A 539 -7.62 -1.44 12.28
N TYR A 540 -7.18 -0.41 13.03
CA TYR A 540 -8.08 0.53 13.71
C TYR A 540 -7.87 2.00 13.37
N MET A 541 -6.81 2.35 12.67
CA MET A 541 -6.44 3.73 12.30
C MET A 541 -5.88 3.81 10.87
N LYS A 542 -6.46 3.02 9.95
CA LYS A 542 -5.98 2.90 8.57
C LYS A 542 -5.90 4.25 7.86
N GLU A 543 -6.81 5.16 8.19
CA GLU A 543 -6.88 6.52 7.65
C GLU A 543 -5.59 7.31 7.92
N LEU A 544 -4.89 7.06 9.03
CA LEU A 544 -3.61 7.72 9.30
C LEU A 544 -2.52 7.30 8.30
N VAL A 545 -2.53 6.03 7.87
CA VAL A 545 -1.59 5.55 6.84
C VAL A 545 -1.98 6.07 5.47
N GLN A 546 -3.27 6.04 5.14
CA GLN A 546 -3.80 6.53 3.87
C GLN A 546 -3.48 8.01 3.63
N ASN A 547 -3.55 8.82 4.70
CA ASN A 547 -3.19 10.25 4.64
C ASN A 547 -1.69 10.50 4.77
N GLY A 548 -0.85 9.46 4.87
CA GLY A 548 0.60 9.59 4.93
C GLY A 548 1.15 10.14 6.25
N TYR A 549 0.42 9.99 7.36
CA TYR A 549 0.79 10.56 8.65
C TYR A 549 1.66 9.64 9.52
N VAL A 550 1.92 8.40 9.11
CA VAL A 550 2.65 7.41 9.91
C VAL A 550 4.08 7.24 9.41
N TYR A 551 5.03 7.33 10.33
CA TYR A 551 6.46 7.25 10.06
C TYR A 551 7.16 6.34 11.08
N ILE A 552 8.28 5.75 10.66
CA ILE A 552 9.22 5.03 11.53
C ILE A 552 10.53 5.82 11.57
N ALA A 553 10.97 6.18 12.78
CA ALA A 553 12.26 6.81 12.98
C ALA A 553 13.40 5.81 12.74
N GLN A 554 14.49 6.28 12.15
CA GLN A 554 15.69 5.49 11.91
C GLN A 554 16.85 6.09 12.70
N PRO A 555 17.08 5.67 13.96
CA PRO A 555 18.23 6.10 14.72
C PRO A 555 19.51 5.46 14.16
N PRO A 556 20.71 6.08 14.39
CA PRO A 556 21.96 5.47 14.00
C PRO A 556 22.28 4.24 14.87
N LEU A 557 22.95 3.27 14.27
CA LEU A 557 23.40 2.05 14.95
C LEU A 557 24.78 2.21 15.59
N TYR A 558 25.60 3.09 15.05
CA TYR A 558 26.99 3.29 15.51
C TYR A 558 27.37 4.76 15.59
N LEU A 559 28.25 5.05 16.55
CA LEU A 559 29.02 6.28 16.62
C LEU A 559 30.50 5.94 16.48
N VAL A 560 31.17 6.50 15.48
CA VAL A 560 32.60 6.33 15.25
C VAL A 560 33.32 7.62 15.62
N LYS A 561 34.31 7.55 16.52
CA LYS A 561 35.06 8.69 17.06
C LYS A 561 36.54 8.55 16.85
N LYS A 562 37.20 9.65 16.50
CA LYS A 562 38.66 9.78 16.53
C LYS A 562 39.07 11.17 17.05
N GLY A 563 39.53 11.22 18.28
CA GLY A 563 39.85 12.50 18.93
C GLY A 563 38.61 13.38 19.10
N LYS A 564 38.54 14.52 18.39
CA LYS A 564 37.40 15.44 18.40
C LYS A 564 36.38 15.15 17.29
N ASP A 565 36.78 14.39 16.26
CA ASP A 565 35.91 14.07 15.15
C ASP A 565 34.99 12.90 15.50
N GLN A 566 33.72 13.05 15.21
CA GLN A 566 32.71 12.00 15.43
C GLN A 566 31.68 12.02 14.32
N GLU A 567 31.32 10.82 13.83
CA GLU A 567 30.28 10.64 12.83
C GLU A 567 29.40 9.44 13.18
N TYR A 568 28.12 9.51 12.77
CA TYR A 568 27.15 8.44 13.00
C TYR A 568 26.99 7.57 11.77
N ALA A 569 26.81 6.26 11.98
CA ALA A 569 26.55 5.30 10.93
C ALA A 569 25.21 4.58 11.18
N TYR A 570 24.42 4.43 10.13
CA TYR A 570 23.10 3.81 10.11
C TYR A 570 23.12 2.39 9.57
N SER A 571 24.26 1.93 9.08
CA SER A 571 24.48 0.55 8.64
C SER A 571 25.91 0.09 8.93
N GLU A 572 26.12 -1.23 8.88
CA GLU A 572 27.46 -1.81 9.02
C GLU A 572 28.41 -1.37 7.91
N GLU A 573 27.91 -1.15 6.69
CA GLU A 573 28.69 -0.65 5.56
C GLU A 573 29.18 0.78 5.83
N GLN A 574 28.26 1.67 6.22
CA GLN A 574 28.62 3.05 6.60
C GLN A 574 29.61 3.08 7.76
N ARG A 575 29.49 2.15 8.73
CA ARG A 575 30.47 2.02 9.80
C ARG A 575 31.87 1.74 9.26
N LYS A 576 31.98 0.77 8.31
CA LYS A 576 33.25 0.43 7.67
C LYS A 576 33.84 1.62 6.91
N ASP A 577 33.00 2.33 6.14
CA ASP A 577 33.43 3.52 5.42
C ASP A 577 33.95 4.62 6.36
N LEU A 578 33.28 4.84 7.49
CA LEU A 578 33.71 5.79 8.51
C LEU A 578 35.01 5.37 9.19
N VAL A 579 35.23 4.08 9.42
CA VAL A 579 36.51 3.57 9.92
C VAL A 579 37.65 3.82 8.90
N VAL A 580 37.39 3.64 7.61
CA VAL A 580 38.37 3.99 6.57
C VAL A 580 38.63 5.49 6.54
N LYS A 581 37.56 6.31 6.58
CA LYS A 581 37.64 7.77 6.53
C LYS A 581 38.37 8.37 7.72
N LEU A 582 38.00 7.98 8.94
CA LEU A 582 38.55 8.54 10.18
C LEU A 582 39.78 7.79 10.67
N GLY A 583 39.79 6.45 10.51
CA GLY A 583 40.81 5.56 11.06
C GLY A 583 41.90 5.12 10.08
N GLY A 584 41.75 5.41 8.80
CA GLY A 584 42.66 4.88 7.77
C GLY A 584 42.53 3.38 7.56
N GLY A 585 41.35 2.82 7.83
CA GLY A 585 41.03 1.39 7.68
C GLY A 585 41.43 0.50 8.87
N ASN A 586 41.80 1.10 10.00
CA ASN A 586 42.20 0.34 11.19
C ASN A 586 41.18 0.61 12.33
N ASP A 587 40.38 -0.40 12.68
CA ASP A 587 39.39 -0.34 13.76
C ASP A 587 39.97 0.07 15.11
N SER A 588 41.22 -0.33 15.41
CA SER A 588 41.90 0.01 16.66
C SER A 588 42.26 1.48 16.78
N SER A 589 42.22 2.25 15.68
CA SER A 589 42.56 3.68 15.64
C SER A 589 41.37 4.60 15.92
N VAL A 590 40.18 4.05 16.02
CA VAL A 590 38.92 4.75 16.28
C VAL A 590 38.20 4.14 17.47
N THR A 591 37.37 4.90 18.16
CA THR A 591 36.43 4.38 19.14
C THR A 591 35.08 4.20 18.49
N ILE A 592 34.56 2.95 18.50
CA ILE A 592 33.27 2.61 17.96
C ILE A 592 32.34 2.33 19.13
N GLN A 593 31.26 3.10 19.23
CA GLN A 593 30.17 2.86 20.16
C GLN A 593 28.96 2.35 19.35
N ARG A 594 28.45 1.18 19.74
CA ARG A 594 27.23 0.63 19.18
C ARG A 594 26.06 0.99 20.08
N TYR A 595 24.96 1.44 19.48
CA TYR A 595 23.70 1.70 20.17
C TYR A 595 22.76 0.51 20.00
N LYS A 596 22.34 -0.10 21.11
CA LYS A 596 21.33 -1.16 21.11
C LYS A 596 19.95 -0.63 21.44
N GLY A 597 19.87 0.49 22.18
CA GLY A 597 18.64 1.12 22.55
C GLY A 597 18.75 2.65 22.59
N LEU A 598 17.62 3.31 22.40
CA LEU A 598 17.49 4.78 22.44
C LEU A 598 17.87 5.36 23.81
N GLY A 599 17.72 4.57 24.88
CA GLY A 599 18.10 4.96 26.23
C GLY A 599 19.61 5.07 26.45
N GLU A 600 20.45 4.58 25.54
CA GLU A 600 21.90 4.71 25.56
C GLU A 600 22.39 6.05 25.00
N MET A 601 21.52 6.78 24.29
CA MET A 601 21.78 8.12 23.79
C MET A 601 21.45 9.17 24.85
N ASN A 602 22.27 10.22 24.94
CA ASN A 602 21.85 11.41 25.66
C ASN A 602 20.88 12.26 24.83
N ALA A 603 20.29 13.28 25.44
CA ALA A 603 19.26 14.10 24.82
C ALA A 603 19.76 14.83 23.56
N ASP A 604 20.99 15.32 23.56
CA ASP A 604 21.59 16.04 22.42
C ASP A 604 21.86 15.08 21.25
N GLN A 605 22.36 13.88 21.54
CA GLN A 605 22.59 12.83 20.52
C GLN A 605 21.27 12.40 19.87
N LEU A 606 20.23 12.16 20.67
CA LEU A 606 18.92 11.77 20.17
C LEU A 606 18.29 12.88 19.32
N TRP A 607 18.45 14.14 19.72
CA TRP A 607 18.03 15.29 18.93
C TRP A 607 18.76 15.33 17.59
N GLU A 608 20.10 15.39 17.60
CA GLU A 608 20.91 15.56 16.40
C GLU A 608 20.74 14.45 15.34
N THR A 609 20.45 13.23 15.77
CA THR A 609 20.40 12.06 14.88
C THR A 609 19.00 11.63 14.47
N THR A 610 18.01 11.84 15.36
CA THR A 610 16.71 11.16 15.21
C THR A 610 15.52 12.11 15.30
N MET A 611 15.66 13.29 15.93
CA MET A 611 14.54 14.18 16.15
C MET A 611 14.64 15.51 15.39
N ASP A 612 15.84 15.99 15.07
CA ASP A 612 16.05 17.22 14.28
C ASP A 612 15.54 17.04 12.84
N PRO A 613 14.51 17.80 12.40
CA PRO A 613 13.95 17.67 11.06
C PRO A 613 14.96 17.86 9.92
N SER A 614 16.06 18.58 10.17
CA SER A 614 17.09 18.86 9.18
C SER A 614 18.07 17.69 8.97
N ARG A 615 18.16 16.76 9.91
CA ARG A 615 19.18 15.69 9.93
C ARG A 615 18.60 14.28 10.02
N ARG A 616 17.43 14.13 10.65
CA ARG A 616 16.80 12.83 10.89
C ARG A 616 16.38 12.13 9.61
N THR A 617 16.38 10.81 9.65
CA THR A 617 15.79 9.96 8.61
C THR A 617 14.49 9.35 9.13
N LEU A 618 13.40 9.57 8.40
CA LEU A 618 12.09 8.97 8.66
C LEU A 618 11.68 8.10 7.47
N LYS A 619 11.21 6.88 7.75
CA LYS A 619 10.60 6.02 6.76
C LYS A 619 9.08 6.17 6.85
N GLN A 620 8.44 6.70 5.82
CA GLN A 620 6.98 6.76 5.74
C GLN A 620 6.38 5.36 5.57
N VAL A 621 5.31 5.08 6.29
CA VAL A 621 4.56 3.83 6.17
C VAL A 621 3.50 3.99 5.09
N THR A 622 3.49 3.09 4.11
CA THR A 622 2.50 3.05 3.02
C THR A 622 1.86 1.68 2.94
N ILE A 623 0.66 1.61 2.37
CA ILE A 623 -0.03 0.36 2.03
C ILE A 623 -0.10 0.30 0.51
N ASP A 624 0.64 -0.64 -0.09
CA ASP A 624 0.68 -0.81 -1.54
C ASP A 624 -0.41 -1.77 -2.03
N SER A 625 -0.61 -2.88 -1.30
CA SER A 625 -1.70 -3.83 -1.47
C SER A 625 -2.37 -4.08 -0.12
N ALA A 626 -3.66 -3.78 -0.02
CA ALA A 626 -4.41 -4.01 1.22
C ALA A 626 -4.57 -5.52 1.52
N ALA A 627 -4.71 -6.35 0.48
CA ALA A 627 -4.82 -7.80 0.61
C ALA A 627 -3.50 -8.43 1.08
N GLU A 628 -2.37 -7.99 0.54
CA GLU A 628 -1.06 -8.47 0.97
C GLU A 628 -0.72 -8.00 2.38
N ALA A 629 -1.04 -6.77 2.74
CA ALA A 629 -0.88 -6.27 4.11
C ALA A 629 -1.74 -7.07 5.10
N ASP A 630 -3.01 -7.37 4.77
CA ASP A 630 -3.88 -8.22 5.58
C ASP A 630 -3.26 -9.61 5.77
N ARG A 631 -2.81 -10.23 4.68
CA ARG A 631 -2.15 -11.54 4.72
C ARG A 631 -0.94 -11.55 5.64
N ILE A 632 -0.07 -10.55 5.52
CA ILE A 632 1.16 -10.46 6.33
C ILE A 632 0.84 -10.22 7.80
N PHE A 633 -0.08 -9.30 8.13
CA PHE A 633 -0.45 -9.06 9.51
C PHE A 633 -1.15 -10.28 10.13
N SER A 634 -2.06 -10.93 9.43
CA SER A 634 -2.74 -12.15 9.90
C SER A 634 -1.74 -13.29 10.11
N MET A 635 -0.79 -13.50 9.20
CA MET A 635 0.23 -14.53 9.29
C MET A 635 1.23 -14.27 10.42
N LEU A 636 1.76 -13.05 10.53
CA LEU A 636 2.78 -12.73 11.52
C LEU A 636 2.20 -12.55 12.92
N MET A 637 1.01 -11.95 13.05
CA MET A 637 0.43 -11.53 14.32
C MET A 637 -0.78 -12.36 14.75
N GLY A 638 -1.32 -13.23 13.88
CA GLY A 638 -2.42 -14.13 14.15
C GLY A 638 -2.06 -15.29 15.09
N ASP A 639 -3.00 -16.20 15.36
CA ASP A 639 -2.85 -17.30 16.31
C ASP A 639 -2.00 -18.46 15.78
N GLU A 640 -2.00 -18.67 14.46
CA GLU A 640 -1.30 -19.78 13.82
C GLU A 640 0.23 -19.64 13.85
N VAL A 641 0.88 -20.71 14.31
CA VAL A 641 2.35 -20.75 14.45
C VAL A 641 3.02 -21.26 13.18
N ALA A 642 2.41 -22.26 12.50
CA ALA A 642 3.03 -22.93 11.38
C ALA A 642 3.31 -22.00 10.17
N PRO A 643 2.35 -21.18 9.67
CA PRO A 643 2.61 -20.24 8.58
C PRO A 643 3.65 -19.18 8.93
N ARG A 644 3.66 -18.74 10.20
CA ARG A 644 4.65 -17.78 10.69
C ARG A 644 6.05 -18.38 10.71
N ARG A 645 6.19 -19.63 11.13
CA ARG A 645 7.46 -20.35 11.14
C ARG A 645 7.99 -20.51 9.71
N GLU A 646 7.17 -20.99 8.80
CA GLU A 646 7.52 -21.16 7.39
C GLU A 646 7.98 -19.84 6.75
N PHE A 647 7.25 -18.75 7.02
CA PHE A 647 7.66 -17.42 6.58
C PHE A 647 9.02 -17.01 7.13
N ILE A 648 9.26 -17.21 8.44
CA ILE A 648 10.53 -16.86 9.07
C ILE A 648 11.67 -17.71 8.49
N GLU A 649 11.46 -19.02 8.31
CA GLU A 649 12.47 -19.94 7.76
C GLU A 649 12.83 -19.57 6.31
N SER A 650 11.83 -19.29 5.47
CA SER A 650 12.05 -18.92 4.06
C SER A 650 12.71 -17.54 3.88
N HIS A 651 12.47 -16.61 4.82
CA HIS A 651 13.00 -15.25 4.75
C HIS A 651 14.21 -15.00 5.66
N ALA A 652 14.67 -16.03 6.39
CA ALA A 652 15.80 -15.90 7.34
C ALA A 652 17.07 -15.37 6.69
N LYS A 653 17.33 -15.71 5.42
CA LYS A 653 18.48 -15.23 4.65
C LYS A 653 18.51 -13.71 4.43
N TYR A 654 17.34 -13.04 4.49
CA TYR A 654 17.24 -11.59 4.33
C TYR A 654 17.26 -10.85 5.68
N ALA A 655 17.14 -11.58 6.78
CA ALA A 655 17.13 -10.99 8.10
C ALA A 655 18.55 -10.50 8.45
N LYS A 656 18.67 -9.19 8.67
CA LYS A 656 19.88 -8.61 9.27
C LYS A 656 19.82 -8.85 10.78
N ILE A 657 20.05 -10.09 11.20
CA ILE A 657 20.06 -10.45 12.61
C ILE A 657 21.45 -10.16 13.16
N ASP A 658 21.43 -9.51 14.29
CA ASP A 658 22.60 -9.29 15.11
C ASP A 658 22.79 -10.48 16.04
N ALA A 659 23.66 -11.41 15.66
CA ALA A 659 24.00 -12.60 16.44
C ALA A 659 25.17 -12.35 17.38
#